data_475fab85f0de39e62eb3e7b0678e603c
#
_entry.id   475fab85f0de39e62eb3e7b0678e603c
#
_cell.length_a   1.000
_cell.length_b   1.000
_cell.length_c   1.000
_cell.angle_alpha   90.00
_cell.angle_beta   90.00
_cell.angle_gamma   90.00
#
_symmetry.space_group_name_H-M   'P 1'
#
loop_
_entity.id
_entity.type
_entity.pdbx_description
1 polymer ?
#
loop_
_entity_poly.entity_id
_entity_poly.type
_entity_poly.pdbx_seq_one_letter_code
_entity_poly.pdbx_strand_id
1 'polypeptide(L)'
;MSKTSFFICLVLLSGLATASALEPPHQLPLTEPLEKYDNPPAYIFRIETSPRMVSQYDTFTSYQVNVDSTGRNILGDAANEPSISVDPTNGNKMAIAWRQFNSVTSNFRQAGWGYTTDGGTSWTFPGVLENNVFRSDPVSNSDETGKFFYLSLRSNQAQQFFCDDMWRSLNGGQSWTNQGPAHGGDKEWFTIDKTNGMGHGFQYQFWTGFFNCDGGEFSRSTDGGVTWMNGINIPNSPIHGTLDVDTNGNLFIGGSVGSQFSCVRSSNAQNGNVTPTFDQVTTVNLGGSEVGGGINGVGLDGQPFLVVDRSGGPTNNNIYMLASVRPTGANNGTDVMFVRSTNGGQTFSAPHRINDDPINHNKWHWFGTLSVAPNGRIDSVWLDTRNASNNTDSQLFYSYSTDGGSTWSPNVAVSNSFNPFIGYPNQNKIGDYITIVSDNTGGNVAYAATFNNEEDVYYVRVGPGAPVAQSAFSRKTHGGAGTFDVPLPLTGNVGVECRSGGATNDYQMIVNFASAVTVESVAVTSGTGNVSSFTVSGSQVTINLSGVTNVQRITVTLHNVNNGTSTGDVPVSMGVLVGDVNGNAVVNAADVSLTKSQVGVPVSGSNFREDVNANGTISATDVAQVKANVGTALP
;
A
#
# COMPACT_ATOMS: atom_id res chain seq x y z
N MET A 1 9.40 -67.19 -62.93
CA MET A 1 9.31 -65.87 -63.54
C MET A 1 8.58 -64.97 -62.54
N SER A 2 9.33 -64.35 -61.62
CA SER A 2 8.79 -63.64 -60.47
C SER A 2 8.72 -62.16 -60.77
N LYS A 3 7.55 -61.54 -60.51
CA LYS A 3 7.38 -60.07 -60.54
C LYS A 3 7.51 -59.56 -59.13
N THR A 4 8.54 -58.79 -58.86
CA THR A 4 8.77 -58.08 -57.62
C THR A 4 8.13 -56.67 -57.72
N SER A 5 7.12 -56.39 -56.88
CA SER A 5 6.53 -55.06 -56.78
C SER A 5 7.20 -54.34 -55.62
N PHE A 6 7.75 -53.17 -55.89
CA PHE A 6 8.24 -52.21 -54.90
C PHE A 6 7.08 -51.41 -54.31
N PHE A 7 6.88 -51.48 -52.99
CA PHE A 7 6.02 -50.58 -52.25
C PHE A 7 6.87 -49.43 -51.67
N ILE A 8 6.57 -48.21 -52.11
CA ILE A 8 7.13 -46.99 -51.52
C ILE A 8 6.21 -46.63 -50.36
N CYS A 9 6.75 -46.73 -49.13
CA CYS A 9 6.08 -46.30 -47.91
C CYS A 9 6.36 -44.80 -47.70
N LEU A 10 5.34 -43.96 -47.92
CA LEU A 10 5.39 -42.53 -47.63
C LEU A 10 5.12 -42.34 -46.12
N VAL A 11 6.14 -42.01 -45.37
CA VAL A 11 6.00 -41.68 -43.94
C VAL A 11 5.57 -40.19 -43.83
N LEU A 12 4.31 -39.94 -43.57
CA LEU A 12 3.82 -38.65 -43.12
C LEU A 12 4.21 -38.45 -41.66
N LEU A 13 5.21 -37.62 -41.38
CA LEU A 13 5.44 -37.08 -40.07
C LEU A 13 4.34 -36.04 -39.75
N SER A 14 3.29 -36.47 -39.07
CA SER A 14 2.39 -35.55 -38.40
C SER A 14 3.06 -35.11 -37.10
N GLY A 15 3.59 -33.89 -37.08
CA GLY A 15 4.02 -33.23 -35.84
C GLY A 15 2.80 -32.99 -34.95
N LEU A 16 2.62 -33.82 -33.92
CA LEU A 16 1.77 -33.50 -32.80
C LEU A 16 2.47 -32.41 -31.97
N ALA A 17 2.02 -31.17 -32.12
CA ALA A 17 2.25 -30.17 -31.10
C ALA A 17 1.46 -30.63 -29.87
N THR A 18 2.16 -31.15 -28.88
CA THR A 18 1.59 -31.32 -27.54
C THR A 18 1.36 -29.94 -26.96
N ALA A 19 0.12 -29.44 -27.06
CA ALA A 19 -0.32 -28.41 -26.17
C ALA A 19 -0.20 -28.99 -24.77
N SER A 20 0.68 -28.42 -23.96
CA SER A 20 0.68 -28.67 -22.50
C SER A 20 -0.68 -28.24 -22.00
N ALA A 21 -1.60 -29.18 -21.78
CA ALA A 21 -2.77 -28.92 -21.00
C ALA A 21 -2.24 -28.48 -19.62
N LEU A 22 -2.53 -27.23 -19.23
CA LEU A 22 -2.41 -26.81 -17.85
C LEU A 22 -3.23 -27.82 -17.04
N GLU A 23 -2.59 -28.52 -16.12
CA GLU A 23 -3.31 -29.42 -15.23
C GLU A 23 -4.43 -28.62 -14.53
N PRO A 24 -5.62 -29.23 -14.32
CA PRO A 24 -6.66 -28.57 -13.53
C PRO A 24 -6.09 -28.24 -12.15
N PRO A 25 -6.44 -27.10 -11.56
CA PRO A 25 -5.92 -26.71 -10.26
C PRO A 25 -6.18 -27.85 -9.28
N HIS A 26 -5.09 -28.36 -8.67
CA HIS A 26 -5.21 -29.34 -7.61
C HIS A 26 -6.01 -28.70 -6.48
N GLN A 27 -7.22 -29.17 -6.24
CA GLN A 27 -7.84 -29.00 -4.95
C GLN A 27 -6.90 -29.70 -3.95
N LEU A 28 -6.30 -28.94 -3.05
CA LEU A 28 -5.41 -29.50 -2.04
C LEU A 28 -6.13 -30.63 -1.32
N PRO A 29 -5.55 -31.81 -1.19
CA PRO A 29 -6.21 -32.91 -0.48
C PRO A 29 -6.46 -32.45 0.96
N LEU A 30 -7.72 -32.46 1.42
CA LEU A 30 -8.11 -32.17 2.82
C LEU A 30 -7.46 -33.11 3.86
N THR A 31 -6.60 -34.01 3.42
CA THR A 31 -5.96 -35.04 4.24
C THR A 31 -4.48 -34.76 4.55
N GLU A 32 -3.88 -33.72 3.94
CA GLU A 32 -2.49 -33.33 4.23
C GLU A 32 -2.44 -31.83 4.63
N PRO A 33 -1.60 -31.46 5.60
CA PRO A 33 -1.41 -30.05 5.95
C PRO A 33 -0.80 -29.30 4.76
N LEU A 34 -1.20 -28.04 4.57
CA LEU A 34 -0.61 -27.11 3.61
C LEU A 34 0.87 -26.87 3.92
N GLU A 35 1.23 -26.98 5.20
CA GLU A 35 2.58 -26.88 5.69
C GLU A 35 3.12 -28.25 6.09
N LYS A 36 4.37 -28.53 5.75
CA LYS A 36 5.04 -29.78 6.12
C LYS A 36 6.35 -29.47 6.83
N TYR A 37 6.56 -30.17 7.97
CA TYR A 37 7.88 -30.14 8.60
C TYR A 37 8.94 -30.68 7.64
N ASP A 38 10.04 -29.96 7.51
CA ASP A 38 11.27 -30.43 6.89
C ASP A 38 12.43 -30.37 7.89
N ASN A 39 13.36 -31.29 7.79
CA ASN A 39 14.55 -31.27 8.63
C ASN A 39 15.39 -30.03 8.31
N PRO A 40 15.97 -29.37 9.32
CA PRO A 40 16.90 -28.29 9.05
C PRO A 40 18.03 -28.83 8.16
N PRO A 41 18.41 -28.11 7.09
CA PRO A 41 19.62 -28.45 6.33
C PRO A 41 20.84 -28.34 7.25
N ALA A 42 21.93 -29.00 6.88
CA ALA A 42 23.21 -28.70 7.51
C ALA A 42 23.39 -27.16 7.48
N TYR A 43 23.74 -26.59 8.64
CA TYR A 43 23.89 -25.15 8.75
C TYR A 43 24.84 -24.61 7.68
N ILE A 44 24.32 -23.79 6.79
CA ILE A 44 25.11 -23.10 5.77
C ILE A 44 25.25 -21.67 6.25
N PHE A 45 26.44 -21.33 6.74
CA PHE A 45 26.76 -19.95 7.07
C PHE A 45 26.91 -19.15 5.78
N ARG A 46 25.93 -18.28 5.51
CA ARG A 46 25.97 -17.40 4.35
C ARG A 46 26.65 -16.10 4.72
N ILE A 47 27.82 -15.89 4.14
CA ILE A 47 28.61 -14.64 4.29
C ILE A 47 28.59 -13.80 3.01
N GLU A 48 28.08 -14.37 1.91
CA GLU A 48 28.03 -13.67 0.63
C GLU A 48 26.85 -12.70 0.63
N THR A 49 27.14 -11.47 0.25
CA THR A 49 26.14 -10.39 0.21
C THR A 49 26.27 -9.59 -1.08
N SER A 50 25.17 -8.98 -1.50
CA SER A 50 25.11 -7.98 -2.57
C SER A 50 24.55 -6.66 -2.04
N PRO A 51 24.56 -5.56 -2.80
CA PRO A 51 23.83 -4.37 -2.42
C PRO A 51 22.34 -4.70 -2.18
N ARG A 52 21.73 -4.07 -1.15
CA ARG A 52 20.29 -4.15 -0.90
C ARG A 52 19.50 -3.78 -2.16
N MET A 53 18.46 -4.54 -2.47
CA MET A 53 17.56 -4.19 -3.56
C MET A 53 16.65 -3.02 -3.18
N VAL A 54 16.64 -1.99 -4.01
CA VAL A 54 15.69 -0.88 -3.97
C VAL A 54 15.06 -0.79 -5.36
N SER A 55 13.77 -1.07 -5.45
CA SER A 55 13.05 -1.10 -6.72
C SER A 55 12.13 0.12 -6.80
N GLN A 56 12.42 1.03 -7.71
CA GLN A 56 11.61 2.23 -7.94
C GLN A 56 10.70 2.05 -9.16
N TYR A 57 9.42 2.37 -8.99
CA TYR A 57 8.43 2.41 -10.04
C TYR A 57 7.60 3.70 -9.90
N ASP A 58 7.74 4.61 -10.86
CA ASP A 58 7.16 5.96 -10.80
C ASP A 58 7.56 6.67 -9.48
N THR A 59 6.60 7.07 -8.67
CA THR A 59 6.80 7.70 -7.36
C THR A 59 6.94 6.70 -6.20
N PHE A 60 6.72 5.42 -6.45
CA PHE A 60 6.77 4.37 -5.43
C PHE A 60 8.14 3.73 -5.36
N THR A 61 8.60 3.47 -4.13
CA THR A 61 9.89 2.81 -3.89
C THR A 61 9.69 1.61 -2.96
N SER A 62 10.05 0.44 -3.46
CA SER A 62 10.06 -0.82 -2.71
C SER A 62 11.44 -1.06 -2.13
N TYR A 63 11.53 -1.23 -0.82
CA TYR A 63 12.76 -1.46 -0.07
C TYR A 63 12.82 -2.92 0.40
N GLN A 64 13.90 -3.63 0.07
CA GLN A 64 14.15 -4.98 0.62
C GLN A 64 14.31 -4.92 2.14
N VAL A 65 13.69 -5.87 2.85
CA VAL A 65 13.58 -5.92 4.32
C VAL A 65 14.49 -6.98 4.95
N ASN A 66 14.56 -8.18 4.36
CA ASN A 66 15.42 -9.28 4.81
C ASN A 66 16.89 -9.05 4.39
N VAL A 67 17.54 -8.10 5.08
CA VAL A 67 18.93 -7.68 4.81
C VAL A 67 19.81 -8.04 6.00
N ASP A 68 21.11 -8.15 5.80
CA ASP A 68 22.06 -8.42 6.88
C ASP A 68 22.18 -7.25 7.87
N SER A 69 22.97 -7.41 8.93
CA SER A 69 23.20 -6.38 9.95
C SER A 69 23.84 -5.09 9.42
N THR A 70 24.36 -5.09 8.19
CA THR A 70 24.92 -3.93 7.50
C THR A 70 23.96 -3.34 6.46
N GLY A 71 22.74 -3.89 6.35
CA GLY A 71 21.72 -3.46 5.39
C GLY A 71 21.96 -3.96 3.96
N ARG A 72 22.65 -5.06 3.77
CA ARG A 72 22.95 -5.68 2.47
C ARG A 72 22.08 -6.92 2.24
N ASN A 73 21.80 -7.22 0.98
CA ASN A 73 21.15 -8.46 0.59
C ASN A 73 21.97 -9.69 0.99
N ILE A 74 21.31 -10.72 1.50
CA ILE A 74 21.90 -12.02 1.85
C ILE A 74 21.71 -12.96 0.65
N LEU A 75 22.80 -13.42 0.02
CA LEU A 75 22.70 -14.24 -1.19
C LEU A 75 22.31 -15.68 -0.90
N GLY A 76 21.29 -16.18 -1.62
CA GLY A 76 20.86 -17.58 -1.62
C GLY A 76 19.99 -17.98 -0.43
N ASP A 77 19.49 -17.04 0.35
CA ASP A 77 18.34 -17.23 1.25
C ASP A 77 17.02 -17.01 0.48
N ALA A 78 15.89 -17.11 1.17
CA ALA A 78 14.58 -16.68 0.67
C ALA A 78 13.70 -16.22 1.83
N ALA A 79 12.76 -15.32 1.53
CA ALA A 79 11.82 -14.79 2.51
C ALA A 79 10.45 -14.52 1.87
N ASN A 80 9.37 -15.01 2.50
CA ASN A 80 8.01 -14.83 1.97
C ASN A 80 6.94 -14.82 3.09
N GLU A 81 5.66 -14.71 2.73
CA GLU A 81 4.53 -14.55 3.65
C GLU A 81 4.71 -13.42 4.67
N PRO A 82 4.91 -12.18 4.21
CA PRO A 82 5.16 -11.11 5.14
C PRO A 82 3.87 -10.61 5.81
N SER A 83 3.99 -10.31 7.12
CA SER A 83 2.95 -9.66 7.91
C SER A 83 3.51 -8.42 8.60
N ILE A 84 2.89 -7.25 8.36
CA ILE A 84 3.36 -5.97 8.87
C ILE A 84 2.55 -5.49 10.07
N SER A 85 3.23 -4.92 11.07
CA SER A 85 2.65 -4.11 12.14
C SER A 85 3.27 -2.71 12.17
N VAL A 86 2.43 -1.72 12.47
CA VAL A 86 2.80 -0.30 12.57
C VAL A 86 2.45 0.21 13.95
N ASP A 87 3.34 0.97 14.58
CA ASP A 87 3.06 1.64 15.85
C ASP A 87 2.06 2.80 15.60
N PRO A 88 0.82 2.71 16.08
CA PRO A 88 -0.18 3.74 15.82
C PRO A 88 0.15 5.08 16.52
N THR A 89 1.07 5.08 17.48
CA THR A 89 1.54 6.29 18.18
C THR A 89 2.75 6.92 17.49
N ASN A 90 3.44 6.17 16.63
CA ASN A 90 4.59 6.63 15.86
C ASN A 90 4.77 5.81 14.58
N GLY A 91 4.17 6.26 13.49
CA GLY A 91 4.19 5.58 12.18
C GLY A 91 5.59 5.34 11.58
N ASN A 92 6.64 5.97 12.13
CA ASN A 92 8.02 5.67 11.72
C ASN A 92 8.52 4.33 12.27
N LYS A 93 7.85 3.75 13.28
CA LYS A 93 8.19 2.46 13.85
C LYS A 93 7.28 1.37 13.27
N MET A 94 7.90 0.42 12.60
CA MET A 94 7.20 -0.73 12.03
C MET A 94 8.02 -2.00 12.21
N ALA A 95 7.34 -3.14 12.23
CA ALA A 95 7.96 -4.45 12.16
C ALA A 95 7.26 -5.29 11.09
N ILE A 96 8.03 -6.07 10.34
CA ILE A 96 7.54 -7.06 9.39
C ILE A 96 8.04 -8.42 9.85
N ALA A 97 7.14 -9.37 9.92
CA ALA A 97 7.38 -10.79 10.20
C ALA A 97 7.35 -11.56 8.86
N TRP A 98 8.12 -12.64 8.73
CA TRP A 98 8.12 -13.47 7.50
C TRP A 98 8.63 -14.88 7.74
N ARG A 99 8.40 -15.78 6.79
CA ARG A 99 9.07 -17.08 6.75
C ARG A 99 10.48 -16.90 6.19
N GLN A 100 11.49 -17.20 6.99
CA GLN A 100 12.90 -17.11 6.61
C GLN A 100 13.46 -18.47 6.24
N PHE A 101 13.96 -18.63 5.04
CA PHE A 101 14.67 -19.80 4.55
C PHE A 101 16.16 -19.49 4.45
N ASN A 102 16.99 -20.20 5.19
CA ASN A 102 18.44 -20.01 5.12
C ASN A 102 19.05 -20.56 3.81
N SER A 103 18.27 -21.29 3.02
CA SER A 103 18.70 -21.83 1.73
C SER A 103 17.49 -22.17 0.86
N VAL A 104 17.55 -21.81 -0.41
CA VAL A 104 16.55 -22.19 -1.43
C VAL A 104 16.54 -23.70 -1.73
N THR A 105 17.52 -24.46 -1.25
CA THR A 105 17.58 -25.91 -1.44
C THR A 105 16.80 -26.70 -0.39
N SER A 106 16.14 -26.03 0.56
CA SER A 106 15.38 -26.63 1.64
C SER A 106 14.00 -25.99 1.78
N ASN A 107 13.05 -26.76 2.32
CA ASN A 107 11.75 -26.27 2.76
C ASN A 107 11.75 -25.90 4.27
N PHE A 108 12.86 -26.08 4.97
CA PHE A 108 12.98 -25.69 6.38
C PHE A 108 12.98 -24.17 6.51
N ARG A 109 12.09 -23.66 7.33
CA ARG A 109 11.91 -22.23 7.55
C ARG A 109 11.77 -21.88 9.01
N GLN A 110 12.04 -20.63 9.31
CA GLN A 110 12.08 -20.08 10.66
C GLN A 110 11.34 -18.73 10.67
N ALA A 111 10.93 -18.27 11.86
CA ALA A 111 10.29 -16.99 12.01
C ALA A 111 11.31 -15.85 11.93
N GLY A 112 11.43 -15.23 10.75
CA GLY A 112 12.21 -14.02 10.52
C GLY A 112 11.44 -12.76 10.90
N TRP A 113 12.15 -11.69 11.24
CA TRP A 113 11.54 -10.37 11.39
C TRP A 113 12.53 -9.25 11.08
N GLY A 114 12.00 -8.13 10.59
CA GLY A 114 12.74 -6.89 10.46
C GLY A 114 11.99 -5.72 11.09
N TYR A 115 12.73 -4.69 11.50
CA TYR A 115 12.14 -3.47 12.03
C TYR A 115 12.73 -2.22 11.38
N THR A 116 11.96 -1.14 11.43
CA THR A 116 12.38 0.20 11.03
C THR A 116 12.02 1.22 12.10
N THR A 117 12.74 2.37 12.11
CA THR A 117 12.45 3.54 12.96
C THR A 117 12.39 4.84 12.16
N ASP A 118 12.46 4.75 10.83
CA ASP A 118 12.54 5.88 9.89
C ASP A 118 11.44 5.86 8.80
N GLY A 119 10.30 5.21 9.09
CA GLY A 119 9.18 5.16 8.15
C GLY A 119 9.39 4.18 6.99
N GLY A 120 10.27 3.18 7.15
CA GLY A 120 10.47 2.11 6.18
C GLY A 120 11.55 2.38 5.13
N THR A 121 12.30 3.48 5.23
CA THR A 121 13.40 3.77 4.29
C THR A 121 14.64 2.93 4.56
N SER A 122 14.85 2.52 5.80
CA SER A 122 15.85 1.52 6.16
C SER A 122 15.27 0.45 7.08
N TRP A 123 15.82 -0.76 6.99
CA TRP A 123 15.38 -1.94 7.73
C TRP A 123 16.55 -2.64 8.38
N THR A 124 16.30 -3.23 9.54
CA THR A 124 17.24 -4.08 10.25
C THR A 124 16.62 -5.45 10.46
N PHE A 125 17.32 -6.50 10.02
CA PHE A 125 16.97 -7.90 10.25
C PHE A 125 17.90 -8.46 11.33
N PRO A 126 17.48 -8.59 12.59
CA PRO A 126 18.33 -9.11 13.67
C PRO A 126 18.55 -10.61 13.63
N GLY A 127 17.78 -11.32 12.83
CA GLY A 127 17.76 -12.77 12.74
C GLY A 127 16.37 -13.35 12.96
N VAL A 128 16.32 -14.65 13.28
CA VAL A 128 15.06 -15.36 13.52
C VAL A 128 14.72 -15.40 15.01
N LEU A 129 13.44 -15.54 15.37
CA LEU A 129 12.99 -15.60 16.77
C LEU A 129 13.66 -16.73 17.54
N GLU A 130 13.76 -17.91 16.92
CA GLU A 130 14.43 -19.07 17.47
C GLU A 130 15.21 -19.82 16.38
N ASN A 131 16.51 -19.98 16.60
CA ASN A 131 17.36 -20.70 15.65
C ASN A 131 17.05 -22.21 15.64
N ASN A 132 16.98 -22.79 14.44
CA ASN A 132 16.74 -24.20 14.21
C ASN A 132 15.38 -24.73 14.71
N VAL A 133 14.41 -23.85 14.92
CA VAL A 133 13.02 -24.21 15.19
C VAL A 133 12.21 -23.97 13.94
N PHE A 134 11.51 -25.01 13.47
CA PHE A 134 10.59 -24.87 12.33
C PHE A 134 9.42 -23.98 12.73
N ARG A 135 9.27 -22.87 11.99
CA ARG A 135 8.18 -21.90 12.16
C ARG A 135 7.67 -21.42 10.83
N SER A 136 6.36 -21.25 10.74
CA SER A 136 5.64 -20.82 9.53
C SER A 136 4.58 -19.78 9.89
N ASP A 137 3.79 -19.37 8.91
CA ASP A 137 2.56 -18.57 8.97
C ASP A 137 2.67 -17.37 9.92
N PRO A 138 3.61 -16.44 9.69
CA PRO A 138 3.86 -15.33 10.60
C PRO A 138 2.70 -14.31 10.54
N VAL A 139 2.05 -14.04 11.66
CA VAL A 139 1.07 -12.97 11.77
C VAL A 139 1.51 -11.96 12.80
N SER A 140 1.62 -10.69 12.42
CA SER A 140 1.99 -9.60 13.31
C SER A 140 0.86 -8.58 13.45
N ASN A 141 0.76 -7.97 14.63
CA ASN A 141 -0.20 -6.91 14.93
C ASN A 141 0.39 -5.98 16.00
N SER A 142 -0.18 -4.79 16.15
CA SER A 142 0.16 -3.84 17.22
C SER A 142 -1.07 -3.51 18.06
N ASP A 143 -0.90 -3.20 19.34
CA ASP A 143 -1.95 -2.57 20.13
C ASP A 143 -1.96 -1.04 19.94
N GLU A 144 -2.93 -0.37 20.53
CA GLU A 144 -3.09 1.10 20.47
C GLU A 144 -1.98 1.85 21.21
N THR A 145 -1.18 1.16 22.03
CA THR A 145 -0.06 1.75 22.78
C THR A 145 1.30 1.57 22.10
N GLY A 146 1.33 0.91 20.92
CA GLY A 146 2.55 0.66 20.15
C GLY A 146 3.35 -0.56 20.60
N LYS A 147 2.75 -1.49 21.37
CA LYS A 147 3.34 -2.82 21.57
C LYS A 147 3.08 -3.67 20.33
N PHE A 148 4.07 -4.43 19.92
CA PHE A 148 3.94 -5.36 18.81
C PHE A 148 3.81 -6.79 19.30
N PHE A 149 3.02 -7.58 18.58
CA PHE A 149 2.77 -8.99 18.81
C PHE A 149 3.05 -9.77 17.54
N TYR A 150 3.60 -10.98 17.70
CA TYR A 150 3.93 -11.89 16.62
C TYR A 150 3.43 -13.29 16.99
N LEU A 151 2.41 -13.76 16.30
CA LEU A 151 1.94 -15.14 16.35
C LEU A 151 2.69 -15.95 15.32
N SER A 152 3.17 -17.15 15.67
CA SER A 152 3.99 -17.97 14.78
C SER A 152 3.72 -19.44 14.98
N LEU A 153 3.29 -20.09 13.91
CA LEU A 153 3.16 -21.54 13.83
C LEU A 153 4.50 -22.23 14.14
N ARG A 154 4.43 -23.28 14.94
CA ARG A 154 5.55 -24.16 15.26
C ARG A 154 5.19 -25.61 15.02
N SER A 155 6.13 -26.37 14.48
CA SER A 155 6.02 -27.82 14.38
C SER A 155 7.35 -28.50 14.67
N ASN A 156 7.30 -29.79 14.94
CA ASN A 156 8.48 -30.65 15.00
C ASN A 156 8.20 -32.00 14.35
N GLN A 157 9.29 -32.67 13.96
CA GLN A 157 9.24 -33.94 13.25
C GLN A 157 8.50 -35.06 14.01
N ALA A 158 8.52 -35.01 15.34
CA ALA A 158 7.94 -36.06 16.19
C ALA A 158 6.42 -35.91 16.35
N GLN A 159 5.90 -34.68 16.32
CA GLN A 159 4.51 -34.39 16.65
C GLN A 159 3.59 -34.37 15.45
N GLN A 160 4.06 -33.93 14.28
CA GLN A 160 3.27 -33.75 13.04
C GLN A 160 2.00 -32.88 13.21
N PHE A 161 1.94 -32.12 14.32
CA PHE A 161 0.88 -31.15 14.61
C PHE A 161 1.47 -29.73 14.60
N PHE A 162 0.61 -28.78 14.29
CA PHE A 162 0.93 -27.36 14.29
C PHE A 162 0.33 -26.70 15.52
N CYS A 163 1.16 -25.93 16.24
CA CYS A 163 0.79 -25.13 17.38
C CYS A 163 1.38 -23.75 17.24
N ASP A 164 0.79 -22.76 17.87
CA ASP A 164 1.24 -21.40 17.78
C ASP A 164 1.87 -20.94 19.08
N ASP A 165 2.89 -20.11 18.97
CA ASP A 165 3.47 -19.38 20.11
C ASP A 165 3.28 -17.88 19.89
N MET A 166 2.98 -17.15 20.97
CA MET A 166 2.86 -15.70 20.97
C MET A 166 4.16 -15.04 21.42
N TRP A 167 4.59 -14.05 20.69
CA TRP A 167 5.75 -13.20 21.02
C TRP A 167 5.30 -11.75 21.16
N ARG A 168 5.99 -10.98 22.01
CA ARG A 168 5.70 -9.57 22.25
C ARG A 168 6.97 -8.73 22.21
N SER A 169 6.90 -7.56 21.56
CA SER A 169 7.92 -6.51 21.58
C SER A 169 7.38 -5.24 22.23
N LEU A 170 8.17 -4.64 23.13
CA LEU A 170 7.88 -3.38 23.81
C LEU A 170 8.73 -2.20 23.29
N ASN A 171 9.55 -2.45 22.26
CA ASN A 171 10.55 -1.49 21.76
C ASN A 171 10.48 -1.31 20.24
N GLY A 172 9.29 -1.45 19.66
CA GLY A 172 9.08 -1.21 18.21
C GLY A 172 9.66 -2.30 17.31
N GLY A 173 9.61 -3.57 17.76
CA GLY A 173 10.09 -4.71 16.98
C GLY A 173 11.60 -4.97 17.06
N GLN A 174 12.36 -4.18 17.83
CA GLN A 174 13.81 -4.37 17.94
C GLN A 174 14.20 -5.66 18.66
N SER A 175 13.38 -6.11 19.59
CA SER A 175 13.53 -7.41 20.26
C SER A 175 12.18 -7.97 20.67
N TRP A 176 12.12 -9.30 20.82
CA TRP A 176 10.90 -10.04 21.10
C TRP A 176 11.07 -10.93 22.35
N THR A 177 10.00 -11.07 23.11
CA THR A 177 9.93 -11.96 24.26
C THR A 177 8.84 -12.99 24.01
N ASN A 178 9.17 -14.27 24.10
CA ASN A 178 8.20 -15.37 24.02
C ASN A 178 7.24 -15.27 25.20
N GLN A 179 5.93 -15.22 24.92
CA GLN A 179 4.88 -15.19 25.95
C GLN A 179 4.37 -16.59 26.28
N GLY A 180 4.66 -17.58 25.44
CA GLY A 180 4.28 -18.96 25.61
C GLY A 180 3.35 -19.50 24.52
N PRO A 181 2.86 -20.74 24.71
CA PRO A 181 1.96 -21.39 23.77
C PRO A 181 0.62 -20.65 23.65
N ALA A 182 0.15 -20.51 22.42
CA ALA A 182 -1.12 -19.87 22.08
C ALA A 182 -2.16 -20.86 21.50
N HIS A 183 -1.94 -22.17 21.63
CA HIS A 183 -2.71 -23.21 20.92
C HIS A 183 -2.49 -23.14 19.40
N GLY A 184 -3.55 -23.11 18.58
CA GLY A 184 -3.46 -22.82 17.16
C GLY A 184 -3.29 -24.02 16.24
N GLY A 185 -3.00 -23.74 15.00
CA GLY A 185 -2.88 -24.69 13.89
C GLY A 185 -2.52 -23.99 12.60
N ASP A 186 -2.63 -24.67 11.48
CA ASP A 186 -2.30 -24.19 10.15
C ASP A 186 -3.16 -22.99 9.72
N LYS A 187 -2.56 -21.99 9.08
CA LYS A 187 -3.21 -20.76 8.61
C LYS A 187 -3.90 -19.98 9.74
N GLU A 188 -3.21 -19.87 10.87
CA GLU A 188 -3.66 -19.06 11.98
C GLU A 188 -3.71 -17.58 11.63
N TRP A 189 -4.64 -16.88 12.25
CA TRP A 189 -4.71 -15.42 12.23
C TRP A 189 -5.19 -14.89 13.57
N PHE A 190 -4.72 -13.71 13.98
CA PHE A 190 -5.16 -13.12 15.24
C PHE A 190 -5.45 -11.62 15.11
N THR A 191 -6.30 -11.14 16.00
CA THR A 191 -6.59 -9.71 16.20
C THR A 191 -6.55 -9.33 17.66
N ILE A 192 -6.46 -8.03 17.93
CA ILE A 192 -6.46 -7.43 19.28
C ILE A 192 -7.70 -6.54 19.39
N ASP A 193 -8.46 -6.70 20.47
CA ASP A 193 -9.53 -5.77 20.80
C ASP A 193 -8.93 -4.44 21.28
N LYS A 194 -8.92 -3.46 20.39
CA LYS A 194 -8.44 -2.09 20.64
C LYS A 194 -9.55 -1.14 21.04
N THR A 195 -10.75 -1.67 21.36
CA THR A 195 -11.88 -0.86 21.85
C THR A 195 -11.68 -0.45 23.31
N ASN A 196 -12.45 0.53 23.78
CA ASN A 196 -12.50 0.86 25.19
C ASN A 196 -13.53 0.02 25.96
N GLY A 197 -13.98 -1.10 25.37
CA GLY A 197 -14.99 -2.00 25.93
C GLY A 197 -14.46 -2.98 26.96
N MET A 198 -15.29 -3.96 27.31
CA MET A 198 -15.00 -5.01 28.29
C MET A 198 -13.83 -5.91 27.84
N GLY A 199 -13.67 -6.11 26.54
CA GLY A 199 -12.61 -6.93 25.96
C GLY A 199 -11.32 -6.17 25.64
N HIS A 200 -11.17 -4.93 26.11
CA HIS A 200 -9.96 -4.12 25.85
C HIS A 200 -8.67 -4.89 26.12
N GLY A 201 -7.81 -4.99 25.11
CA GLY A 201 -6.54 -5.72 25.15
C GLY A 201 -6.66 -7.24 25.04
N PHE A 202 -7.88 -7.79 24.92
CA PHE A 202 -8.04 -9.20 24.61
C PHE A 202 -7.49 -9.51 23.21
N GLN A 203 -6.97 -10.73 23.06
CA GLN A 203 -6.50 -11.23 21.78
C GLN A 203 -7.35 -12.44 21.38
N TYR A 204 -7.73 -12.49 20.14
CA TYR A 204 -8.53 -13.55 19.55
C TYR A 204 -7.75 -14.13 18.39
N GLN A 205 -7.69 -15.46 18.30
CA GLN A 205 -7.12 -16.14 17.14
C GLN A 205 -8.05 -17.22 16.63
N PHE A 206 -7.95 -17.53 15.34
CA PHE A 206 -8.55 -18.71 14.75
C PHE A 206 -7.58 -19.31 13.71
N TRP A 207 -7.80 -20.59 13.39
CA TRP A 207 -6.97 -21.38 12.51
C TRP A 207 -7.80 -22.43 11.76
N THR A 208 -7.20 -23.02 10.73
CA THR A 208 -7.79 -24.16 10.03
C THR A 208 -7.80 -25.38 10.93
N GLY A 209 -8.95 -25.99 11.14
CA GLY A 209 -9.19 -27.05 12.14
C GLY A 209 -8.47 -28.39 11.91
N PHE A 210 -7.62 -28.49 10.88
CA PHE A 210 -6.86 -29.70 10.58
C PHE A 210 -5.43 -29.60 11.15
N PHE A 211 -4.93 -30.75 11.66
CA PHE A 211 -3.53 -30.88 12.13
C PHE A 211 -3.14 -29.93 13.28
N ASN A 212 -4.07 -29.41 14.04
CA ASN A 212 -3.82 -28.58 15.22
C ASN A 212 -3.41 -29.41 16.43
N CYS A 213 -2.78 -28.79 17.42
CA CYS A 213 -2.27 -29.50 18.60
C CYS A 213 -3.31 -29.81 19.69
N ASP A 214 -4.42 -29.08 19.77
CA ASP A 214 -5.31 -29.12 20.93
C ASP A 214 -6.80 -29.30 20.58
N GLY A 215 -7.12 -29.40 19.30
CA GLY A 215 -8.51 -29.40 18.82
C GLY A 215 -9.14 -28.00 18.78
N GLY A 216 -10.33 -27.90 18.17
CA GLY A 216 -11.00 -26.64 17.94
C GLY A 216 -10.38 -25.81 16.82
N GLU A 217 -10.86 -24.59 16.68
CA GLU A 217 -10.50 -23.67 15.58
C GLU A 217 -10.37 -22.22 16.04
N PHE A 218 -10.64 -21.95 17.34
CA PHE A 218 -10.64 -20.61 17.94
C PHE A 218 -10.13 -20.65 19.37
N SER A 219 -9.34 -19.64 19.75
CA SER A 219 -8.89 -19.39 21.11
C SER A 219 -8.88 -17.90 21.43
N ARG A 220 -8.89 -17.57 22.72
CA ARG A 220 -8.87 -16.20 23.24
C ARG A 220 -7.89 -16.10 24.38
N SER A 221 -7.10 -15.00 24.41
CA SER A 221 -6.36 -14.52 25.57
C SER A 221 -7.06 -13.31 26.17
N THR A 222 -7.13 -13.24 27.49
CA THR A 222 -7.70 -12.11 28.25
C THR A 222 -6.64 -11.31 29.01
N ASP A 223 -5.37 -11.64 28.82
CA ASP A 223 -4.23 -11.07 29.58
C ASP A 223 -3.10 -10.56 28.64
N GLY A 224 -3.47 -10.21 27.40
CA GLY A 224 -2.54 -9.65 26.42
C GLY A 224 -1.58 -10.67 25.81
N GLY A 225 -2.06 -11.89 25.56
CA GLY A 225 -1.34 -12.94 24.86
C GLY A 225 -0.45 -13.82 25.74
N VAL A 226 -0.58 -13.72 27.07
CA VAL A 226 0.24 -14.50 28.02
C VAL A 226 -0.35 -15.89 28.26
N THR A 227 -1.68 -15.97 28.45
CA THR A 227 -2.38 -17.24 28.57
C THR A 227 -3.55 -17.29 27.58
N TRP A 228 -3.85 -18.48 27.09
CA TRP A 228 -4.89 -18.72 26.10
C TRP A 228 -5.84 -19.82 26.57
N MET A 229 -7.12 -19.68 26.26
CA MET A 229 -8.11 -20.72 26.52
C MET A 229 -7.92 -21.90 25.57
N ASN A 230 -8.36 -23.10 25.98
CA ASN A 230 -8.39 -24.25 25.08
C ASN A 230 -9.22 -23.95 23.83
N GLY A 231 -8.84 -24.53 22.70
CA GLY A 231 -9.55 -24.38 21.43
C GLY A 231 -11.01 -24.79 21.51
N ILE A 232 -11.89 -24.00 20.87
CA ILE A 232 -13.30 -24.32 20.66
C ILE A 232 -13.65 -24.28 19.18
N ASN A 233 -14.73 -25.02 18.80
CA ASN A 233 -15.13 -25.07 17.39
C ASN A 233 -15.89 -23.80 16.97
N ILE A 234 -15.69 -23.39 15.72
CA ILE A 234 -16.44 -22.33 15.05
C ILE A 234 -17.53 -22.99 14.18
N PRO A 235 -18.79 -22.49 14.20
CA PRO A 235 -19.81 -22.99 13.29
C PRO A 235 -19.39 -22.87 11.82
N ASN A 236 -19.67 -23.90 11.04
CA ASN A 236 -19.26 -24.07 9.64
C ASN A 236 -17.75 -24.23 9.41
N SER A 237 -16.92 -24.23 10.44
CA SER A 237 -15.47 -24.43 10.37
C SER A 237 -14.83 -23.66 9.21
N PRO A 238 -14.89 -22.31 9.22
CA PRO A 238 -14.23 -21.50 8.21
C PRO A 238 -12.72 -21.73 8.25
N ILE A 239 -12.09 -21.69 7.07
CA ILE A 239 -10.65 -21.89 6.92
C ILE A 239 -10.02 -20.69 6.18
N HIS A 240 -8.70 -20.52 6.28
CA HIS A 240 -7.89 -19.57 5.51
C HIS A 240 -8.40 -18.12 5.56
N GLY A 241 -8.62 -17.55 6.73
CA GLY A 241 -9.19 -16.22 6.78
C GLY A 241 -8.63 -15.32 7.87
N THR A 242 -9.34 -14.24 8.15
CA THR A 242 -8.95 -13.26 9.17
C THR A 242 -10.12 -12.90 10.09
N LEU A 243 -9.84 -12.19 11.17
CA LEU A 243 -10.84 -11.80 12.15
C LEU A 243 -10.59 -10.36 12.64
N ASP A 244 -11.67 -9.69 13.03
CA ASP A 244 -11.59 -8.33 13.56
C ASP A 244 -12.75 -8.03 14.53
N VAL A 245 -12.64 -6.91 15.28
CA VAL A 245 -13.58 -6.51 16.34
C VAL A 245 -14.23 -5.18 16.00
N ASP A 246 -15.55 -5.04 16.18
CA ASP A 246 -16.25 -3.76 16.02
C ASP A 246 -16.12 -2.86 17.26
N THR A 247 -16.61 -1.61 17.17
CA THR A 247 -16.54 -0.66 18.29
C THR A 247 -17.40 -1.04 19.49
N ASN A 248 -18.28 -2.05 19.36
CA ASN A 248 -19.11 -2.60 20.42
C ASN A 248 -18.47 -3.84 21.08
N GLY A 249 -17.28 -4.25 20.63
CA GLY A 249 -16.58 -5.45 21.09
C GLY A 249 -17.10 -6.76 20.50
N ASN A 250 -17.94 -6.73 19.46
CA ASN A 250 -18.33 -7.93 18.73
C ASN A 250 -17.17 -8.41 17.87
N LEU A 251 -16.83 -9.68 17.98
CA LEU A 251 -15.83 -10.34 17.17
C LEU A 251 -16.47 -10.89 15.91
N PHE A 252 -15.82 -10.67 14.77
CA PHE A 252 -16.19 -11.25 13.47
C PHE A 252 -15.02 -12.06 12.91
N ILE A 253 -15.33 -13.26 12.39
CA ILE A 253 -14.37 -14.18 11.78
C ILE A 253 -14.83 -14.40 10.34
N GLY A 254 -13.97 -14.13 9.38
CA GLY A 254 -14.19 -14.40 7.95
C GLY A 254 -13.31 -15.54 7.46
N GLY A 255 -13.83 -16.43 6.63
CA GLY A 255 -13.03 -17.52 6.06
C GLY A 255 -13.76 -18.24 4.94
N SER A 256 -13.06 -19.15 4.28
CA SER A 256 -13.60 -20.01 3.22
C SER A 256 -14.38 -21.17 3.79
N VAL A 257 -15.50 -21.54 3.15
CA VAL A 257 -16.32 -22.72 3.47
C VAL A 257 -16.71 -23.39 2.16
N GLY A 258 -15.97 -24.42 1.77
CA GLY A 258 -16.17 -25.08 0.46
C GLY A 258 -15.93 -24.10 -0.70
N SER A 259 -16.95 -23.88 -1.54
CA SER A 259 -16.90 -22.94 -2.66
C SER A 259 -17.41 -21.53 -2.33
N GLN A 260 -17.72 -21.26 -1.07
CA GLN A 260 -18.28 -20.00 -0.59
C GLN A 260 -17.45 -19.46 0.57
N PHE A 261 -17.87 -18.35 1.15
CA PHE A 261 -17.24 -17.74 2.31
C PHE A 261 -18.26 -17.61 3.45
N SER A 262 -17.76 -17.45 4.66
CA SER A 262 -18.57 -17.29 5.86
C SER A 262 -18.11 -16.09 6.66
N CYS A 263 -19.06 -15.40 7.28
CA CYS A 263 -18.82 -14.43 8.35
C CYS A 263 -19.51 -14.93 9.61
N VAL A 264 -18.73 -15.19 10.66
CA VAL A 264 -19.21 -15.71 11.95
C VAL A 264 -19.02 -14.63 13.01
N ARG A 265 -20.05 -14.37 13.84
CA ARG A 265 -19.99 -13.38 14.92
C ARG A 265 -20.03 -14.03 16.29
N SER A 266 -19.27 -13.46 17.22
CA SER A 266 -19.43 -13.67 18.65
C SER A 266 -19.65 -12.32 19.34
N SER A 267 -20.82 -12.12 19.95
CA SER A 267 -21.15 -10.92 20.73
C SER A 267 -20.64 -10.98 22.17
N ASN A 268 -20.23 -12.16 22.65
CA ASN A 268 -19.78 -12.37 24.02
C ASN A 268 -18.28 -12.73 24.15
N ALA A 269 -17.51 -12.76 23.06
CA ALA A 269 -16.07 -13.02 23.11
C ALA A 269 -15.32 -11.99 23.97
N GLN A 270 -15.82 -10.76 24.04
CA GLN A 270 -15.31 -9.69 24.90
C GLN A 270 -15.51 -9.92 26.40
N ASN A 271 -16.35 -10.88 26.82
CA ASN A 271 -16.58 -11.17 28.23
C ASN A 271 -15.65 -12.28 28.72
N GLY A 272 -14.60 -11.91 29.47
CA GLY A 272 -13.60 -12.84 30.00
C GLY A 272 -14.13 -13.90 30.97
N ASN A 273 -15.35 -13.72 31.51
CA ASN A 273 -15.95 -14.65 32.51
C ASN A 273 -16.75 -15.77 31.87
N VAL A 274 -16.93 -15.80 30.57
CA VAL A 274 -17.71 -16.83 29.86
C VAL A 274 -16.91 -17.42 28.70
N THR A 275 -17.15 -18.68 28.38
CA THR A 275 -16.65 -19.24 27.13
C THR A 275 -17.35 -18.55 25.96
N PRO A 276 -16.62 -18.08 24.93
CA PRO A 276 -17.22 -17.49 23.75
C PRO A 276 -18.21 -18.42 23.06
N THR A 277 -19.32 -17.84 22.60
CA THR A 277 -20.30 -18.51 21.75
C THR A 277 -20.50 -17.71 20.47
N PHE A 278 -20.82 -18.39 19.39
CA PHE A 278 -21.03 -17.76 18.09
C PHE A 278 -22.54 -17.66 17.82
N ASP A 279 -23.05 -16.43 17.82
CA ASP A 279 -24.48 -16.14 17.81
C ASP A 279 -25.03 -15.82 16.41
N GLN A 280 -24.15 -15.68 15.40
CA GLN A 280 -24.53 -15.43 14.02
C GLN A 280 -23.55 -16.10 13.05
N VAL A 281 -24.11 -16.71 12.00
CA VAL A 281 -23.36 -17.28 10.88
C VAL A 281 -24.01 -16.82 9.60
N THR A 282 -23.25 -16.16 8.73
CA THR A 282 -23.74 -15.62 7.45
C THR A 282 -22.89 -16.17 6.31
N THR A 283 -23.54 -16.80 5.34
CA THR A 283 -22.88 -17.16 4.08
C THR A 283 -22.61 -15.90 3.25
N VAL A 284 -21.38 -15.75 2.77
CA VAL A 284 -20.95 -14.59 2.01
C VAL A 284 -20.62 -15.03 0.58
N ASN A 285 -21.18 -14.30 -0.39
CA ASN A 285 -20.93 -14.54 -1.81
C ASN A 285 -19.97 -13.48 -2.34
N LEU A 286 -18.74 -13.87 -2.67
CA LEU A 286 -17.74 -13.02 -3.33
C LEU A 286 -17.70 -13.20 -4.86
N GLY A 287 -18.71 -13.86 -5.46
CA GLY A 287 -18.80 -14.04 -6.92
C GLY A 287 -17.93 -15.16 -7.50
N GLY A 288 -17.26 -15.92 -6.66
CA GLY A 288 -16.38 -17.02 -7.03
C GLY A 288 -15.94 -17.81 -5.81
N SER A 289 -14.91 -18.63 -5.96
CA SER A 289 -14.31 -19.45 -4.90
C SER A 289 -12.83 -19.13 -4.71
N GLU A 290 -12.34 -19.38 -3.52
CA GLU A 290 -10.91 -19.38 -3.22
C GLU A 290 -10.15 -20.35 -4.13
N VAL A 291 -8.89 -20.04 -4.43
CA VAL A 291 -8.04 -20.85 -5.31
C VAL A 291 -6.74 -21.18 -4.59
N GLY A 292 -6.41 -22.47 -4.60
CA GLY A 292 -5.08 -22.96 -4.29
C GLY A 292 -4.47 -23.66 -5.49
N GLY A 293 -3.16 -23.57 -5.66
CA GLY A 293 -2.45 -24.23 -6.75
C GLY A 293 -2.67 -23.60 -8.13
N GLY A 294 -3.05 -22.34 -8.21
CA GLY A 294 -3.16 -21.58 -9.46
C GLY A 294 -1.82 -21.03 -9.93
N ILE A 295 -1.72 -19.70 -10.00
CA ILE A 295 -0.45 -19.03 -10.33
C ILE A 295 0.62 -19.25 -9.25
N ASN A 296 0.24 -19.49 -8.01
CA ASN A 296 1.13 -19.62 -6.86
C ASN A 296 1.63 -21.07 -6.61
N GLY A 297 1.59 -21.93 -7.59
CA GLY A 297 2.12 -23.30 -7.48
C GLY A 297 1.37 -24.14 -6.43
N VAL A 298 2.03 -24.50 -5.32
CA VAL A 298 1.41 -25.31 -4.24
C VAL A 298 0.73 -24.45 -3.16
N GLY A 299 0.78 -23.13 -3.26
CA GLY A 299 0.20 -22.19 -2.29
C GLY A 299 -1.23 -21.76 -2.61
N LEU A 300 -1.81 -20.95 -1.74
CA LEU A 300 -3.04 -20.21 -2.01
C LEU A 300 -2.75 -19.09 -3.01
N ASP A 301 -3.74 -18.75 -3.84
CA ASP A 301 -3.68 -17.53 -4.67
C ASP A 301 -4.15 -16.28 -3.88
N GLY A 302 -4.36 -16.41 -2.59
CA GLY A 302 -4.82 -15.44 -1.62
C GLY A 302 -5.93 -16.02 -0.74
N GLN A 303 -5.92 -15.60 0.53
CA GLN A 303 -6.96 -15.96 1.50
C GLN A 303 -8.00 -14.83 1.61
N PRO A 304 -9.22 -15.09 2.12
CA PRO A 304 -10.18 -14.03 2.39
C PRO A 304 -9.74 -13.17 3.57
N PHE A 305 -9.80 -11.85 3.41
CA PHE A 305 -9.58 -10.87 4.47
C PHE A 305 -10.91 -10.27 4.92
N LEU A 306 -11.15 -10.27 6.24
CA LEU A 306 -12.24 -9.57 6.89
C LEU A 306 -11.67 -8.47 7.77
N VAL A 307 -12.18 -7.25 7.64
CA VAL A 307 -11.84 -6.11 8.49
C VAL A 307 -13.10 -5.33 8.89
N VAL A 308 -13.05 -4.64 10.02
CA VAL A 308 -14.14 -3.80 10.53
C VAL A 308 -13.70 -2.34 10.54
N ASP A 309 -14.57 -1.46 10.08
CA ASP A 309 -14.36 -0.02 10.14
C ASP A 309 -14.58 0.50 11.57
N ARG A 310 -13.53 1.05 12.18
CA ARG A 310 -13.55 1.67 13.51
C ARG A 310 -13.24 3.17 13.45
N SER A 311 -13.48 3.80 12.30
CA SER A 311 -13.15 5.23 12.08
C SER A 311 -13.99 6.21 12.91
N GLY A 312 -15.14 5.78 13.43
CA GLY A 312 -16.13 6.68 14.06
C GLY A 312 -16.87 7.56 13.05
N GLY A 313 -16.60 7.41 11.76
CA GLY A 313 -17.26 8.15 10.66
C GLY A 313 -18.58 7.51 10.20
N PRO A 314 -19.11 7.91 9.04
CA PRO A 314 -20.39 7.41 8.51
C PRO A 314 -20.42 5.91 8.22
N THR A 315 -19.25 5.30 8.03
CA THR A 315 -19.09 3.87 7.71
C THR A 315 -18.66 3.05 8.93
N ASN A 316 -18.62 3.66 10.11
CA ASN A 316 -18.22 2.99 11.36
C ASN A 316 -19.05 1.72 11.60
N ASN A 317 -18.39 0.64 12.00
CA ASN A 317 -18.93 -0.71 12.18
C ASN A 317 -19.40 -1.42 10.89
N ASN A 318 -19.11 -0.87 9.71
CA ASN A 318 -19.21 -1.67 8.50
C ASN A 318 -18.17 -2.79 8.55
N ILE A 319 -18.58 -3.95 8.03
CA ILE A 319 -17.71 -5.12 7.89
C ILE A 319 -17.40 -5.29 6.41
N TYR A 320 -16.14 -5.42 6.08
CA TYR A 320 -15.66 -5.61 4.72
C TYR A 320 -15.01 -6.96 4.57
N MET A 321 -15.31 -7.66 3.49
CA MET A 321 -14.61 -8.87 3.09
C MET A 321 -14.09 -8.73 1.67
N LEU A 322 -12.87 -9.21 1.45
CA LEU A 322 -12.20 -9.22 0.16
C LEU A 322 -11.46 -10.54 -0.01
N ALA A 323 -11.47 -11.08 -1.22
CA ALA A 323 -10.62 -12.20 -1.61
C ALA A 323 -10.28 -12.14 -3.10
N SER A 324 -9.15 -12.72 -3.46
CA SER A 324 -8.86 -13.11 -4.83
C SER A 324 -9.61 -14.40 -5.12
N VAL A 325 -10.60 -14.36 -6.01
CA VAL A 325 -11.45 -15.50 -6.29
C VAL A 325 -11.40 -15.89 -7.77
N ARG A 326 -11.58 -17.18 -8.05
CA ARG A 326 -11.92 -17.61 -9.40
C ARG A 326 -13.40 -17.33 -9.62
N PRO A 327 -13.74 -16.45 -10.58
CA PRO A 327 -15.14 -16.12 -10.85
C PRO A 327 -15.96 -17.35 -11.21
N THR A 328 -17.23 -17.38 -10.80
CA THR A 328 -18.14 -18.50 -11.11
C THR A 328 -18.24 -18.72 -12.62
N GLY A 329 -17.94 -19.93 -13.07
CA GLY A 329 -17.92 -20.31 -14.48
C GLY A 329 -16.61 -20.05 -15.23
N ALA A 330 -15.61 -19.43 -14.59
CA ALA A 330 -14.27 -19.33 -15.14
C ALA A 330 -13.43 -20.59 -14.87
N ASN A 331 -12.59 -20.96 -15.82
CA ASN A 331 -11.70 -22.13 -15.68
C ASN A 331 -10.28 -21.75 -15.25
N ASN A 332 -9.93 -20.47 -15.33
CA ASN A 332 -8.59 -19.98 -15.02
C ASN A 332 -8.65 -18.51 -14.56
N GLY A 333 -7.54 -18.00 -14.01
CA GLY A 333 -7.42 -16.63 -13.53
C GLY A 333 -8.20 -16.37 -12.23
N THR A 334 -8.01 -15.18 -11.69
CA THR A 334 -8.70 -14.68 -10.48
C THR A 334 -9.06 -13.22 -10.65
N ASP A 335 -10.08 -12.77 -9.91
CA ASP A 335 -10.43 -11.36 -9.73
C ASP A 335 -10.41 -11.01 -8.23
N VAL A 336 -10.05 -9.77 -7.90
CA VAL A 336 -10.16 -9.24 -6.53
C VAL A 336 -11.60 -8.78 -6.31
N MET A 337 -12.31 -9.50 -5.47
CA MET A 337 -13.73 -9.28 -5.21
C MET A 337 -13.95 -8.79 -3.77
N PHE A 338 -14.88 -7.87 -3.63
CA PHE A 338 -15.19 -7.17 -2.38
C PHE A 338 -16.70 -7.20 -2.10
N VAL A 339 -17.05 -7.33 -0.82
CA VAL A 339 -18.41 -7.16 -0.31
C VAL A 339 -18.38 -6.38 1.01
N ARG A 340 -19.51 -5.75 1.34
CA ARG A 340 -19.68 -5.05 2.62
C ARG A 340 -20.98 -5.41 3.31
N SER A 341 -20.95 -5.39 4.64
CA SER A 341 -22.13 -5.43 5.49
C SER A 341 -22.25 -4.11 6.28
N THR A 342 -23.44 -3.53 6.32
CA THR A 342 -23.77 -2.33 7.09
C THR A 342 -24.71 -2.63 8.26
N ASN A 343 -24.95 -3.91 8.55
CA ASN A 343 -25.91 -4.37 9.55
C ASN A 343 -25.34 -5.45 10.48
N GLY A 344 -24.05 -5.34 10.82
CA GLY A 344 -23.39 -6.23 11.77
C GLY A 344 -23.22 -7.68 11.23
N GLY A 345 -22.94 -7.82 9.96
CA GLY A 345 -22.66 -9.12 9.32
C GLY A 345 -23.90 -9.95 8.99
N GLN A 346 -25.14 -9.42 9.18
CA GLN A 346 -26.36 -10.18 8.90
C GLN A 346 -26.57 -10.43 7.40
N THR A 347 -26.24 -9.43 6.59
CA THR A 347 -26.28 -9.52 5.13
C THR A 347 -25.10 -8.76 4.53
N PHE A 348 -24.68 -9.18 3.34
CA PHE A 348 -23.63 -8.53 2.57
C PHE A 348 -24.17 -8.02 1.23
N SER A 349 -23.52 -7.01 0.69
CA SER A 349 -23.80 -6.46 -0.64
C SER A 349 -23.60 -7.53 -1.73
N ALA A 350 -24.07 -7.25 -2.94
CA ALA A 350 -23.59 -7.96 -4.12
C ALA A 350 -22.05 -7.81 -4.25
N PRO A 351 -21.37 -8.84 -4.77
CA PRO A 351 -19.92 -8.78 -4.98
C PRO A 351 -19.55 -7.68 -5.97
N HIS A 352 -18.50 -6.91 -5.62
CA HIS A 352 -17.93 -5.84 -6.43
C HIS A 352 -16.50 -6.21 -6.83
N ARG A 353 -16.20 -6.16 -8.12
CA ARG A 353 -14.85 -6.39 -8.66
C ARG A 353 -14.02 -5.11 -8.51
N ILE A 354 -12.89 -5.18 -7.80
CA ILE A 354 -12.02 -4.01 -7.57
C ILE A 354 -11.04 -3.79 -8.74
N ASN A 355 -10.46 -4.84 -9.28
CA ASN A 355 -9.57 -4.72 -10.43
C ASN A 355 -10.36 -4.23 -11.66
N ASP A 356 -9.91 -3.11 -12.26
CA ASP A 356 -10.64 -2.34 -13.27
C ASP A 356 -10.28 -2.67 -14.72
N ASP A 357 -9.35 -3.61 -14.94
CA ASP A 357 -8.98 -4.10 -16.27
C ASP A 357 -10.16 -4.82 -16.96
N PRO A 358 -10.17 -4.94 -18.29
CA PRO A 358 -11.17 -5.74 -18.99
C PRO A 358 -11.18 -7.19 -18.52
N ILE A 359 -12.36 -7.79 -18.39
CA ILE A 359 -12.51 -9.19 -17.94
C ILE A 359 -11.69 -10.11 -18.87
N ASN A 360 -10.72 -10.79 -18.29
CA ASN A 360 -9.85 -11.73 -18.99
C ASN A 360 -9.43 -12.86 -18.05
N HIS A 361 -10.08 -14.00 -18.17
CA HIS A 361 -9.82 -15.17 -17.30
C HIS A 361 -8.46 -15.84 -17.51
N ASN A 362 -7.57 -15.31 -18.35
CA ASN A 362 -6.16 -15.70 -18.43
C ASN A 362 -5.24 -14.80 -17.58
N LYS A 363 -5.81 -13.79 -16.91
CA LYS A 363 -5.09 -12.90 -16.01
C LYS A 363 -5.35 -13.28 -14.57
N TRP A 364 -4.37 -13.02 -13.74
CA TRP A 364 -4.40 -13.31 -12.30
C TRP A 364 -4.33 -12.01 -11.52
N HIS A 365 -5.26 -11.87 -10.58
CA HIS A 365 -5.32 -10.79 -9.59
C HIS A 365 -5.33 -11.50 -8.23
N TRP A 366 -4.16 -11.70 -7.67
CA TRP A 366 -3.93 -12.65 -6.58
C TRP A 366 -3.30 -11.99 -5.35
N PHE A 367 -3.38 -12.63 -4.19
CA PHE A 367 -3.02 -12.05 -2.89
C PHE A 367 -3.76 -10.74 -2.56
N GLY A 368 -5.03 -10.62 -2.96
CA GLY A 368 -5.86 -9.48 -2.59
C GLY A 368 -5.96 -9.34 -1.08
N THR A 369 -5.62 -8.17 -0.56
CA THR A 369 -5.73 -7.82 0.86
C THR A 369 -6.22 -6.40 1.03
N LEU A 370 -6.73 -6.05 2.23
CA LEU A 370 -7.24 -4.72 2.52
C LEU A 370 -6.97 -4.31 3.97
N SER A 371 -7.02 -3.00 4.20
CA SER A 371 -6.98 -2.38 5.52
C SER A 371 -7.88 -1.15 5.55
N VAL A 372 -8.43 -0.82 6.73
CA VAL A 372 -9.21 0.40 6.93
C VAL A 372 -8.38 1.40 7.74
N ALA A 373 -8.22 2.58 7.19
CA ALA A 373 -7.55 3.69 7.85
C ALA A 373 -8.41 4.30 8.97
N PRO A 374 -7.81 4.98 9.97
CA PRO A 374 -8.58 5.65 11.02
C PRO A 374 -9.59 6.69 10.53
N ASN A 375 -9.43 7.23 9.32
CA ASN A 375 -10.39 8.15 8.68
C ASN A 375 -11.50 7.43 7.86
N GLY A 376 -11.55 6.10 7.88
CA GLY A 376 -12.55 5.29 7.16
C GLY A 376 -12.21 4.98 5.69
N ARG A 377 -11.03 5.42 5.20
CA ARG A 377 -10.55 5.00 3.87
C ARG A 377 -10.22 3.50 3.90
N ILE A 378 -10.66 2.78 2.89
CA ILE A 378 -10.29 1.40 2.63
C ILE A 378 -9.16 1.41 1.61
N ASP A 379 -8.02 0.83 1.94
CA ASP A 379 -6.92 0.62 1.02
C ASP A 379 -6.83 -0.87 0.66
N SER A 380 -6.65 -1.19 -0.61
CA SER A 380 -6.48 -2.57 -1.11
C SER A 380 -5.28 -2.68 -2.02
N VAL A 381 -4.54 -3.77 -1.86
CA VAL A 381 -3.42 -4.14 -2.74
C VAL A 381 -3.54 -5.59 -3.18
N TRP A 382 -2.98 -5.91 -4.33
CA TRP A 382 -2.92 -7.27 -4.88
C TRP A 382 -1.78 -7.40 -5.89
N LEU A 383 -1.37 -8.61 -6.18
CA LEU A 383 -0.48 -8.93 -7.29
C LEU A 383 -1.30 -9.12 -8.57
N ASP A 384 -0.84 -8.56 -9.68
CA ASP A 384 -1.62 -8.42 -10.90
C ASP A 384 -0.77 -8.73 -12.14
N THR A 385 -1.30 -9.55 -13.03
CA THR A 385 -0.62 -9.96 -14.26
C THR A 385 -1.15 -9.23 -15.51
N ARG A 386 -2.03 -8.20 -15.36
CA ARG A 386 -2.68 -7.51 -16.50
C ARG A 386 -1.70 -7.00 -17.54
N ASN A 387 -0.52 -6.51 -17.12
CA ASN A 387 0.52 -5.95 -18.00
C ASN A 387 1.49 -7.00 -18.55
N ALA A 388 1.45 -8.24 -18.07
CA ALA A 388 2.37 -9.29 -18.46
C ALA A 388 1.95 -9.96 -19.78
N SER A 389 2.86 -10.07 -20.74
CA SER A 389 2.62 -10.81 -21.98
C SER A 389 2.59 -12.33 -21.79
N ASN A 390 3.29 -12.86 -20.80
CA ASN A 390 3.30 -14.27 -20.42
C ASN A 390 2.17 -14.67 -19.47
N ASN A 391 1.32 -13.72 -19.02
CA ASN A 391 0.22 -13.88 -18.08
C ASN A 391 0.62 -14.36 -16.66
N THR A 392 1.89 -14.25 -16.30
CA THR A 392 2.42 -14.73 -15.02
C THR A 392 3.31 -13.72 -14.31
N ASP A 393 4.12 -12.94 -15.02
CA ASP A 393 4.87 -11.86 -14.39
C ASP A 393 3.90 -10.92 -13.70
N SER A 394 4.20 -10.57 -12.47
CA SER A 394 3.27 -9.88 -11.58
C SER A 394 3.80 -8.51 -11.17
N GLN A 395 2.89 -7.58 -10.93
CA GLN A 395 3.15 -6.27 -10.33
C GLN A 395 2.23 -6.09 -9.12
N LEU A 396 2.68 -5.37 -8.12
CA LEU A 396 1.79 -4.94 -7.04
C LEU A 396 0.91 -3.79 -7.55
N PHE A 397 -0.40 -3.91 -7.36
CA PHE A 397 -1.41 -2.89 -7.68
C PHE A 397 -2.09 -2.39 -6.42
N TYR A 398 -2.59 -1.16 -6.48
CA TYR A 398 -3.26 -0.46 -5.40
C TYR A 398 -4.54 0.22 -5.88
N SER A 399 -5.56 0.20 -5.03
CA SER A 399 -6.78 0.99 -5.17
C SER A 399 -7.33 1.34 -3.78
N TYR A 400 -8.11 2.40 -3.67
CA TYR A 400 -8.74 2.82 -2.42
C TYR A 400 -10.19 3.26 -2.61
N SER A 401 -10.95 3.22 -1.51
CA SER A 401 -12.31 3.75 -1.42
C SER A 401 -12.46 4.68 -0.21
N THR A 402 -13.21 5.76 -0.36
CA THR A 402 -13.53 6.72 0.72
C THR A 402 -15.01 6.76 1.06
N ASP A 403 -15.82 5.89 0.48
CA ASP A 403 -17.28 5.82 0.61
C ASP A 403 -17.77 4.43 1.07
N GLY A 404 -16.92 3.72 1.83
CA GLY A 404 -17.22 2.40 2.36
C GLY A 404 -17.31 1.31 1.28
N GLY A 405 -16.49 1.41 0.24
CA GLY A 405 -16.42 0.44 -0.84
C GLY A 405 -17.55 0.55 -1.88
N SER A 406 -18.26 1.70 -1.94
CA SER A 406 -19.27 1.95 -2.99
C SER A 406 -18.61 2.26 -4.33
N THR A 407 -17.54 3.04 -4.30
CA THR A 407 -16.70 3.34 -5.46
C THR A 407 -15.22 3.16 -5.10
N TRP A 408 -14.40 2.89 -6.10
CA TRP A 408 -12.97 2.67 -5.95
C TRP A 408 -12.19 3.59 -6.88
N SER A 409 -11.00 4.01 -6.44
CA SER A 409 -10.08 4.77 -7.29
C SER A 409 -9.63 3.94 -8.49
N PRO A 410 -9.22 4.57 -9.60
CA PRO A 410 -8.51 3.86 -10.66
C PRO A 410 -7.35 3.06 -10.09
N ASN A 411 -7.14 1.86 -10.63
CA ASN A 411 -6.06 1.00 -10.16
C ASN A 411 -4.70 1.54 -10.64
N VAL A 412 -3.72 1.57 -9.74
CA VAL A 412 -2.35 2.00 -10.03
C VAL A 412 -1.37 0.88 -9.75
N ALA A 413 -0.44 0.63 -10.69
CA ALA A 413 0.71 -0.20 -10.42
C ALA A 413 1.67 0.54 -9.49
N VAL A 414 2.15 -0.13 -8.45
CA VAL A 414 3.02 0.46 -7.41
C VAL A 414 4.36 -0.26 -7.26
N SER A 415 4.65 -1.22 -8.14
CA SER A 415 5.95 -1.90 -8.22
C SER A 415 6.37 -2.16 -9.67
N ASN A 416 7.65 -2.45 -9.88
CA ASN A 416 8.10 -3.08 -11.11
C ASN A 416 7.52 -4.49 -11.26
N SER A 417 7.49 -4.99 -12.50
CA SER A 417 7.13 -6.37 -12.78
C SER A 417 8.23 -7.32 -12.31
N PHE A 418 7.85 -8.48 -11.80
CA PHE A 418 8.77 -9.54 -11.38
C PHE A 418 8.20 -10.92 -11.77
N ASN A 419 9.09 -11.88 -11.96
CA ASN A 419 8.72 -13.27 -12.23
C ASN A 419 8.50 -14.02 -10.90
N PRO A 420 7.27 -14.43 -10.53
CA PRO A 420 7.01 -15.08 -9.25
C PRO A 420 7.54 -16.52 -9.14
N PHE A 421 8.16 -17.07 -10.19
CA PHE A 421 8.62 -18.48 -10.24
C PHE A 421 10.13 -18.67 -10.06
N ILE A 422 10.85 -17.65 -9.66
CA ILE A 422 12.31 -17.72 -9.45
C ILE A 422 12.65 -17.45 -7.99
N GLY A 423 13.83 -17.92 -7.57
CA GLY A 423 14.31 -17.72 -6.19
C GLY A 423 13.56 -18.53 -5.13
N TYR A 424 12.68 -19.45 -5.53
CA TYR A 424 11.92 -20.27 -4.60
C TYR A 424 12.81 -21.09 -3.68
N PRO A 425 12.44 -21.20 -2.40
CA PRO A 425 12.86 -22.34 -1.59
C PRO A 425 12.25 -23.63 -2.15
N ASN A 426 12.64 -24.79 -1.60
CA ASN A 426 12.13 -26.09 -2.07
C ASN A 426 10.65 -26.30 -1.71
N GLN A 427 9.78 -25.33 -2.06
CA GLN A 427 8.33 -25.35 -1.79
C GLN A 427 7.48 -24.90 -3.00
N ASN A 428 8.07 -24.28 -4.02
CA ASN A 428 7.41 -23.83 -5.26
C ASN A 428 6.20 -22.89 -5.05
N LYS A 429 6.31 -21.94 -4.13
CA LYS A 429 5.33 -20.84 -3.92
C LYS A 429 6.03 -19.60 -3.36
N ILE A 430 5.45 -18.44 -3.59
CA ILE A 430 5.94 -17.15 -3.05
C ILE A 430 5.19 -16.74 -1.75
N GLY A 431 4.78 -17.73 -0.95
CA GLY A 431 3.95 -17.55 0.22
C GLY A 431 2.48 -17.79 -0.06
N ASP A 432 1.59 -17.42 0.89
CA ASP A 432 0.14 -17.57 0.78
C ASP A 432 -0.60 -16.22 0.93
N TYR A 433 0.07 -15.16 1.36
CA TYR A 433 -0.51 -13.83 1.55
C TYR A 433 0.53 -12.70 1.51
N ILE A 434 0.03 -11.48 1.37
CA ILE A 434 0.70 -10.21 1.60
C ILE A 434 -0.18 -9.38 2.54
N THR A 435 0.37 -8.34 3.19
CA THR A 435 -0.40 -7.55 4.15
C THR A 435 -0.22 -6.04 3.97
N ILE A 436 -1.26 -5.30 4.39
CA ILE A 436 -1.29 -3.84 4.40
C ILE A 436 -1.82 -3.34 5.74
N VAL A 437 -1.23 -2.27 6.27
CA VAL A 437 -1.73 -1.52 7.43
C VAL A 437 -1.86 -0.05 7.05
N SER A 438 -3.09 0.46 7.10
CA SER A 438 -3.43 1.82 6.68
C SER A 438 -3.38 2.82 7.83
N ASP A 439 -2.95 4.05 7.51
CA ASP A 439 -3.11 5.23 8.35
C ASP A 439 -3.87 6.33 7.57
N ASN A 440 -4.02 7.51 8.16
CA ASN A 440 -4.77 8.60 7.53
C ASN A 440 -4.19 9.09 6.19
N THR A 441 -2.95 8.76 5.86
CA THR A 441 -2.24 9.28 4.70
C THR A 441 -1.96 8.24 3.62
N GLY A 442 -2.09 6.94 3.93
CA GLY A 442 -1.84 5.84 2.99
C GLY A 442 -1.77 4.48 3.66
N GLY A 443 -1.22 3.49 2.97
CA GLY A 443 -1.01 2.13 3.43
C GLY A 443 0.47 1.74 3.48
N ASN A 444 0.85 1.02 4.51
CA ASN A 444 2.15 0.37 4.64
C ASN A 444 2.01 -1.07 4.19
N VAL A 445 2.68 -1.45 3.11
CA VAL A 445 2.52 -2.77 2.47
C VAL A 445 3.78 -3.59 2.65
N ALA A 446 3.62 -4.84 3.08
CA ALA A 446 4.65 -5.86 3.05
C ALA A 446 4.27 -6.95 2.05
N TYR A 447 5.16 -7.29 1.15
CA TYR A 447 4.94 -8.28 0.10
C TYR A 447 6.23 -8.99 -0.28
N ALA A 448 6.13 -10.20 -0.86
CA ALA A 448 7.26 -10.90 -1.43
C ALA A 448 7.38 -10.60 -2.93
N ALA A 449 8.62 -10.47 -3.43
CA ALA A 449 8.92 -10.25 -4.83
C ALA A 449 10.33 -10.77 -5.17
N THR A 450 10.67 -10.78 -6.47
CA THR A 450 11.92 -11.37 -6.97
C THR A 450 12.74 -10.38 -7.82
N PHE A 451 12.79 -9.11 -7.43
CA PHE A 451 13.44 -8.04 -8.22
C PHE A 451 14.95 -8.26 -8.46
N ASN A 452 15.63 -8.94 -7.55
CA ASN A 452 17.04 -9.31 -7.63
C ASN A 452 17.28 -10.77 -8.08
N ASN A 453 16.24 -11.45 -8.59
CA ASN A 453 16.20 -12.88 -8.91
C ASN A 453 16.28 -13.81 -7.68
N GLU A 454 16.05 -13.28 -6.49
CA GLU A 454 15.87 -14.00 -5.24
C GLU A 454 14.48 -13.67 -4.69
N GLU A 455 13.89 -14.57 -3.93
CA GLU A 455 12.59 -14.36 -3.30
C GLU A 455 12.79 -13.65 -1.97
N ASP A 456 12.48 -12.35 -1.95
CA ASP A 456 12.70 -11.49 -0.80
C ASP A 456 11.43 -10.76 -0.37
N VAL A 457 11.41 -10.31 0.88
CA VAL A 457 10.36 -9.44 1.43
C VAL A 457 10.70 -7.98 1.17
N TYR A 458 9.70 -7.26 0.67
CA TYR A 458 9.77 -5.84 0.38
C TYR A 458 8.71 -5.04 1.15
N TYR A 459 9.06 -3.82 1.45
CA TYR A 459 8.14 -2.80 1.96
C TYR A 459 7.93 -1.71 0.91
N VAL A 460 6.68 -1.27 0.73
CA VAL A 460 6.34 -0.08 -0.05
C VAL A 460 5.26 0.74 0.65
N ARG A 461 5.38 2.06 0.58
CA ARG A 461 4.33 2.99 0.99
C ARG A 461 3.43 3.28 -0.20
N VAL A 462 2.12 3.09 -0.03
CA VAL A 462 1.08 3.42 -1.03
C VAL A 462 0.11 4.45 -0.46
N GLY A 463 -0.60 5.16 -1.33
CA GLY A 463 -1.61 6.10 -0.87
C GLY A 463 -2.24 6.89 -2.01
N PRO A 464 -3.28 7.70 -1.72
CA PRO A 464 -4.03 8.46 -2.71
C PRO A 464 -3.23 9.60 -3.37
N GLY A 465 -1.92 9.66 -3.25
CA GLY A 465 -1.12 10.75 -3.81
C GLY A 465 -1.39 12.11 -3.16
N ALA A 466 -0.64 13.13 -3.57
CA ALA A 466 -0.84 14.50 -3.10
C ALA A 466 -2.16 15.10 -3.62
N PRO A 467 -2.85 15.96 -2.86
CA PRO A 467 -3.97 16.73 -3.38
C PRO A 467 -3.55 17.57 -4.59
N VAL A 468 -4.32 17.48 -5.66
CA VAL A 468 -4.02 18.20 -6.90
C VAL A 468 -4.49 19.65 -6.77
N ALA A 469 -3.56 20.61 -6.93
CA ALA A 469 -3.92 22.02 -7.09
C ALA A 469 -4.69 22.21 -8.40
N GLN A 470 -5.77 23.01 -8.37
CA GLN A 470 -6.57 23.31 -9.56
C GLN A 470 -6.10 24.54 -10.30
N SER A 471 -5.56 25.51 -9.57
CA SER A 471 -5.00 26.73 -10.17
C SER A 471 -3.99 27.37 -9.22
N ALA A 472 -3.06 28.13 -9.79
CA ALA A 472 -2.14 28.97 -9.04
C ALA A 472 -1.99 30.33 -9.75
N PHE A 473 -1.71 31.37 -8.96
CA PHE A 473 -1.58 32.74 -9.44
C PHE A 473 -0.48 33.48 -8.68
N SER A 474 0.19 34.43 -9.36
CA SER A 474 0.94 35.48 -8.67
C SER A 474 0.05 36.72 -8.56
N ARG A 475 -0.27 37.10 -7.32
CA ARG A 475 -1.19 38.19 -7.01
C ARG A 475 -0.46 39.45 -6.63
N LYS A 476 -0.90 40.59 -7.17
CA LYS A 476 -0.35 41.88 -6.78
C LYS A 476 -1.42 42.99 -6.83
N THR A 477 -1.40 43.90 -5.84
CA THR A 477 -2.23 45.07 -5.79
C THR A 477 -1.53 46.22 -6.49
N HIS A 478 -2.25 46.90 -7.38
CA HIS A 478 -1.79 48.02 -8.20
C HIS A 478 -2.36 49.34 -7.65
N GLY A 479 -1.75 49.84 -6.57
CA GLY A 479 -2.21 51.06 -5.91
C GLY A 479 -3.72 51.11 -5.69
N GLY A 480 -4.39 52.16 -6.16
CA GLY A 480 -5.84 52.27 -6.11
C GLY A 480 -6.61 51.63 -7.28
N ALA A 481 -5.88 51.05 -8.26
CA ALA A 481 -6.52 50.48 -9.45
C ALA A 481 -7.11 49.08 -9.25
N GLY A 482 -6.68 48.37 -8.17
CA GLY A 482 -7.19 47.05 -7.84
C GLY A 482 -6.11 45.98 -7.71
N THR A 483 -6.56 44.74 -7.50
CA THR A 483 -5.68 43.57 -7.37
C THR A 483 -5.83 42.69 -8.60
N PHE A 484 -4.69 42.26 -9.18
CA PHE A 484 -4.65 41.48 -10.40
C PHE A 484 -3.74 40.26 -10.26
N ASP A 485 -4.13 39.17 -10.93
CA ASP A 485 -3.50 37.86 -10.87
C ASP A 485 -2.82 37.50 -12.18
N VAL A 486 -1.56 37.11 -12.12
CA VAL A 486 -0.85 36.45 -13.23
C VAL A 486 -1.03 34.95 -13.07
N PRO A 487 -1.61 34.24 -14.06
CA PRO A 487 -1.74 32.77 -14.00
C PRO A 487 -0.37 32.08 -13.94
N LEU A 488 -0.26 31.08 -13.06
CA LEU A 488 0.87 30.17 -12.95
C LEU A 488 0.41 28.77 -13.37
N PRO A 489 0.58 28.39 -14.63
CA PRO A 489 0.20 27.05 -15.09
C PRO A 489 0.91 25.96 -14.28
N LEU A 490 0.13 24.96 -13.83
CA LEU A 490 0.61 23.85 -13.01
C LEU A 490 1.31 22.77 -13.86
N THR A 491 1.14 22.83 -15.18
CA THR A 491 1.77 21.95 -16.18
C THR A 491 2.23 22.74 -17.38
N GLY A 492 3.24 22.27 -18.09
CA GLY A 492 3.76 22.93 -19.29
C GLY A 492 4.69 24.11 -18.96
N ASN A 493 4.59 25.21 -19.73
CA ASN A 493 5.45 26.38 -19.54
C ASN A 493 5.09 27.12 -18.25
N VAL A 494 6.12 27.52 -17.53
CA VAL A 494 5.98 28.27 -16.28
C VAL A 494 5.43 29.67 -16.55
N GLY A 495 4.43 30.11 -15.80
CA GLY A 495 3.89 31.46 -15.86
C GLY A 495 4.91 32.51 -15.39
N VAL A 496 4.92 33.66 -16.07
CA VAL A 496 5.91 34.72 -15.83
C VAL A 496 5.30 35.89 -15.09
N GLU A 497 5.76 36.12 -13.87
CA GLU A 497 5.51 37.34 -13.10
C GLU A 497 6.46 38.45 -13.62
N CYS A 498 5.87 39.46 -14.24
CA CYS A 498 6.60 40.55 -14.88
C CYS A 498 6.66 41.83 -14.05
N ARG A 499 5.93 41.88 -12.94
CA ARG A 499 5.84 43.06 -12.08
C ARG A 499 6.97 43.03 -11.04
N SER A 500 7.42 44.19 -10.61
CA SER A 500 8.49 44.33 -9.64
C SER A 500 8.03 43.92 -8.23
N GLY A 501 8.90 43.25 -7.49
CA GLY A 501 8.73 42.94 -6.06
C GLY A 501 8.92 44.13 -5.13
N GLY A 502 9.21 45.33 -5.67
CA GLY A 502 9.54 46.51 -4.88
C GLY A 502 10.93 46.44 -4.25
N ALA A 503 11.18 47.24 -3.22
CA ALA A 503 12.49 47.33 -2.57
C ALA A 503 12.87 46.02 -1.81
N THR A 504 11.92 45.25 -1.39
CA THR A 504 12.09 43.99 -0.62
C THR A 504 11.96 42.72 -1.48
N ASN A 505 11.66 42.89 -2.78
CA ASN A 505 11.43 41.81 -3.72
C ASN A 505 10.34 40.84 -3.24
N ASP A 506 9.18 41.42 -2.87
CA ASP A 506 8.05 40.67 -2.30
C ASP A 506 7.05 40.27 -3.37
N TYR A 507 6.58 39.01 -3.26
CA TYR A 507 5.56 38.45 -4.13
C TYR A 507 4.54 37.66 -3.31
N GLN A 508 3.33 37.51 -3.85
CA GLN A 508 2.29 36.69 -3.24
C GLN A 508 1.83 35.63 -4.24
N MET A 509 1.85 34.37 -3.80
CA MET A 509 1.35 33.24 -4.58
C MET A 509 0.04 32.73 -3.97
N ILE A 510 -0.96 32.49 -4.80
CA ILE A 510 -2.25 31.92 -4.42
C ILE A 510 -2.35 30.53 -5.06
N VAL A 511 -2.65 29.50 -4.26
CA VAL A 511 -2.86 28.13 -4.75
C VAL A 511 -4.25 27.69 -4.32
N ASN A 512 -5.07 27.21 -5.27
CA ASN A 512 -6.42 26.75 -5.03
C ASN A 512 -6.54 25.25 -5.27
N PHE A 513 -7.30 24.59 -4.38
CA PHE A 513 -7.61 23.16 -4.42
C PHE A 513 -9.12 22.94 -4.65
N ALA A 514 -9.52 21.70 -4.97
CA ALA A 514 -10.92 21.32 -5.15
C ALA A 514 -11.71 21.32 -3.84
N SER A 515 -11.06 21.00 -2.72
CA SER A 515 -11.63 20.90 -1.38
C SER A 515 -10.75 21.61 -0.36
N ALA A 516 -11.24 21.78 0.85
CA ALA A 516 -10.45 22.33 1.96
C ALA A 516 -9.19 21.50 2.21
N VAL A 517 -8.08 22.17 2.49
CA VAL A 517 -6.80 21.53 2.78
C VAL A 517 -6.20 22.05 4.08
N THR A 518 -5.31 21.25 4.66
CA THR A 518 -4.31 21.71 5.63
C THR A 518 -2.93 21.62 5.00
N VAL A 519 -1.99 22.44 5.43
CA VAL A 519 -0.60 22.48 4.95
C VAL A 519 0.31 22.53 6.18
N GLU A 520 1.26 21.61 6.26
CA GLU A 520 2.18 21.56 7.40
C GLU A 520 3.21 22.68 7.35
N SER A 521 3.85 22.86 6.20
CA SER A 521 4.85 23.91 5.98
C SER A 521 4.92 24.30 4.51
N VAL A 522 5.55 25.43 4.23
CA VAL A 522 5.80 25.92 2.87
C VAL A 522 7.25 26.38 2.77
N ALA A 523 7.96 25.95 1.74
CA ALA A 523 9.35 26.30 1.52
C ALA A 523 9.65 26.64 0.06
N VAL A 524 10.66 27.48 -0.19
CA VAL A 524 11.28 27.61 -1.50
C VAL A 524 12.22 26.43 -1.69
N THR A 525 11.92 25.54 -2.64
CA THR A 525 12.69 24.33 -2.91
C THR A 525 13.64 24.48 -4.12
N SER A 526 13.43 25.50 -4.94
CA SER A 526 14.34 25.85 -6.05
C SER A 526 14.28 27.35 -6.32
N GLY A 527 15.40 27.94 -6.73
CA GLY A 527 15.53 29.37 -6.94
C GLY A 527 15.96 30.14 -5.66
N THR A 528 15.94 31.47 -5.73
CA THR A 528 16.35 32.38 -4.64
C THR A 528 15.16 33.18 -4.13
N GLY A 529 14.88 33.06 -2.85
CA GLY A 529 13.80 33.75 -2.14
C GLY A 529 13.46 33.01 -0.85
N ASN A 530 12.56 33.56 -0.05
CA ASN A 530 12.13 33.00 1.21
C ASN A 530 10.61 33.06 1.31
N VAL A 531 9.99 32.07 1.98
CA VAL A 531 8.60 32.17 2.43
C VAL A 531 8.58 32.99 3.71
N SER A 532 7.97 34.18 3.66
CA SER A 532 7.84 35.05 4.84
C SER A 532 6.64 34.68 5.71
N SER A 533 5.56 34.20 5.10
CA SER A 533 4.38 33.63 5.78
C SER A 533 3.49 32.89 4.80
N PHE A 534 2.63 32.02 5.34
CA PHE A 534 1.50 31.47 4.57
C PHE A 534 0.25 31.36 5.42
N THR A 535 -0.91 31.34 4.78
CA THR A 535 -2.21 31.13 5.43
C THR A 535 -3.07 30.19 4.59
N VAL A 536 -3.85 29.35 5.27
CA VAL A 536 -4.80 28.44 4.65
C VAL A 536 -6.21 28.88 5.00
N SER A 537 -7.07 29.03 3.99
CA SER A 537 -8.47 29.39 4.16
C SER A 537 -9.35 28.48 3.30
N GLY A 538 -9.87 27.41 3.91
CA GLY A 538 -10.62 26.38 3.19
C GLY A 538 -9.77 25.72 2.10
N SER A 539 -10.16 25.88 0.84
CA SER A 539 -9.45 25.31 -0.32
C SER A 539 -8.37 26.23 -0.91
N GLN A 540 -8.10 27.39 -0.31
CA GLN A 540 -7.11 28.34 -0.81
C GLN A 540 -5.93 28.47 0.14
N VAL A 541 -4.73 28.44 -0.42
CA VAL A 541 -3.47 28.73 0.28
C VAL A 541 -2.88 30.02 -0.28
N THR A 542 -2.61 30.99 0.59
CA THR A 542 -1.92 32.23 0.27
C THR A 542 -0.51 32.19 0.82
N ILE A 543 0.49 32.42 -0.02
CA ILE A 543 1.91 32.34 0.31
C ILE A 543 2.57 33.68 0.03
N ASN A 544 3.18 34.28 1.02
CA ASN A 544 3.95 35.51 0.89
C ASN A 544 5.44 35.18 0.77
N LEU A 545 6.06 35.70 -0.28
CA LEU A 545 7.47 35.51 -0.58
C LEU A 545 8.24 36.82 -0.42
N SER A 546 9.48 36.76 0.01
CA SER A 546 10.38 37.92 0.16
C SER A 546 11.78 37.61 -0.38
N GLY A 547 12.51 38.62 -0.80
CA GLY A 547 13.87 38.49 -1.31
C GLY A 547 13.97 37.65 -2.60
N VAL A 548 12.89 37.59 -3.40
CA VAL A 548 12.88 36.83 -4.65
C VAL A 548 13.65 37.60 -5.75
N THR A 549 14.75 37.05 -6.21
CA THR A 549 15.57 37.69 -7.22
C THR A 549 14.92 37.71 -8.61
N ASN A 550 15.22 38.71 -9.42
CA ASN A 550 14.76 38.78 -10.80
C ASN A 550 15.56 37.79 -11.70
N VAL A 551 15.04 37.47 -12.89
CA VAL A 551 15.66 36.60 -13.91
C VAL A 551 15.88 35.18 -13.40
N GLN A 552 14.82 34.55 -12.87
CA GLN A 552 14.89 33.17 -12.38
C GLN A 552 13.57 32.42 -12.52
N ARG A 553 13.65 31.09 -12.38
CA ARG A 553 12.51 30.24 -12.03
C ARG A 553 12.61 29.90 -10.54
N ILE A 554 11.53 30.13 -9.80
CA ILE A 554 11.42 29.77 -8.39
C ILE A 554 10.33 28.73 -8.24
N THR A 555 10.61 27.68 -7.44
CA THR A 555 9.62 26.68 -7.07
C THR A 555 9.36 26.78 -5.56
N VAL A 556 8.08 26.87 -5.22
CA VAL A 556 7.58 26.84 -3.85
C VAL A 556 6.84 25.53 -3.65
N THR A 557 7.26 24.75 -2.66
CA THR A 557 6.62 23.50 -2.30
C THR A 557 5.80 23.66 -1.02
N LEU A 558 4.52 23.32 -1.13
CA LEU A 558 3.62 23.15 0.01
C LEU A 558 3.82 21.71 0.50
N HIS A 559 4.33 21.52 1.72
CA HIS A 559 4.62 20.21 2.28
C HIS A 559 3.42 19.63 3.03
N ASN A 560 3.23 18.33 2.87
CA ASN A 560 2.17 17.57 3.53
C ASN A 560 0.79 18.22 3.41
N VAL A 561 0.45 18.66 2.19
CA VAL A 561 -0.90 19.14 1.89
C VAL A 561 -1.87 17.99 2.08
N ASN A 562 -2.89 18.18 2.92
CA ASN A 562 -3.85 17.14 3.25
C ASN A 562 -5.29 17.68 3.06
N ASN A 563 -6.10 16.95 2.27
CA ASN A 563 -7.51 17.26 2.01
C ASN A 563 -8.48 16.30 2.75
N GLY A 564 -7.96 15.52 3.73
CA GLY A 564 -8.72 14.51 4.47
C GLY A 564 -8.74 13.12 3.82
N THR A 565 -8.40 13.01 2.54
CA THR A 565 -8.36 11.74 1.80
C THR A 565 -6.99 11.43 1.21
N SER A 566 -6.21 12.45 0.91
CA SER A 566 -4.86 12.34 0.35
C SER A 566 -3.90 13.32 1.00
N THR A 567 -2.63 12.97 1.06
CA THR A 567 -1.57 13.79 1.62
C THR A 567 -0.32 13.71 0.76
N GLY A 568 0.36 14.85 0.58
CA GLY A 568 1.65 14.88 -0.10
C GLY A 568 2.08 16.30 -0.45
N ASP A 569 3.25 16.42 -1.06
CA ASP A 569 3.85 17.68 -1.42
C ASP A 569 3.30 18.21 -2.74
N VAL A 570 3.03 19.51 -2.78
CA VAL A 570 2.51 20.19 -3.97
C VAL A 570 3.46 21.30 -4.37
N PRO A 571 4.29 21.09 -5.40
CA PRO A 571 5.18 22.13 -5.93
C PRO A 571 4.42 23.06 -6.88
N VAL A 572 4.72 24.37 -6.79
CA VAL A 572 4.22 25.39 -7.72
C VAL A 572 5.40 26.26 -8.16
N SER A 573 5.55 26.41 -9.47
CA SER A 573 6.66 27.15 -10.07
C SER A 573 6.20 28.50 -10.64
N MET A 574 7.06 29.51 -10.55
CA MET A 574 6.87 30.84 -11.09
C MET A 574 8.15 31.35 -11.75
N GLY A 575 8.06 31.84 -12.98
CA GLY A 575 9.11 32.63 -13.58
C GLY A 575 9.05 34.08 -13.05
N VAL A 576 10.16 34.65 -12.64
CA VAL A 576 10.24 36.06 -12.25
C VAL A 576 11.15 36.77 -13.26
N LEU A 577 10.51 37.61 -14.09
CA LEU A 577 11.20 38.36 -15.14
C LEU A 577 10.57 39.73 -15.31
N VAL A 578 11.06 40.68 -14.52
CA VAL A 578 10.52 42.05 -14.47
C VAL A 578 10.63 42.71 -15.83
N GLY A 579 9.47 43.14 -16.37
CA GLY A 579 9.38 43.80 -17.67
C GLY A 579 9.02 42.91 -18.84
N ASP A 580 8.87 41.58 -18.65
CA ASP A 580 8.31 40.66 -19.65
C ASP A 580 6.78 40.75 -19.64
N VAL A 581 6.27 41.87 -20.17
CA VAL A 581 4.83 42.17 -20.09
C VAL A 581 3.98 41.29 -21.02
N ASN A 582 4.58 40.75 -22.08
CA ASN A 582 3.91 39.83 -23.01
C ASN A 582 4.00 38.35 -22.57
N GLY A 583 4.84 38.02 -21.59
CA GLY A 583 4.95 36.68 -21.01
C GLY A 583 5.66 35.64 -21.88
N ASN A 584 6.56 36.08 -22.75
CA ASN A 584 7.29 35.19 -23.67
C ASN A 584 8.65 34.71 -23.12
N ALA A 585 8.93 34.99 -21.85
CA ALA A 585 10.16 34.65 -21.14
C ALA A 585 11.43 35.42 -21.60
N VAL A 586 11.27 36.51 -22.31
CA VAL A 586 12.35 37.38 -22.78
C VAL A 586 11.93 38.85 -22.72
N VAL A 587 12.70 39.74 -22.08
CA VAL A 587 12.43 41.17 -22.15
C VAL A 587 13.13 41.80 -23.34
N ASN A 588 12.34 42.34 -24.27
CA ASN A 588 12.88 42.88 -25.52
C ASN A 588 12.12 44.16 -26.00
N ALA A 589 12.35 44.61 -27.23
CA ALA A 589 11.74 45.81 -27.80
C ALA A 589 10.20 45.70 -27.90
N ALA A 590 9.64 44.48 -27.99
CA ALA A 590 8.19 44.30 -28.07
C ALA A 590 7.53 44.69 -26.73
N ASP A 591 8.15 44.31 -25.58
CA ASP A 591 7.66 44.67 -24.24
C ASP A 591 7.71 46.19 -24.00
N VAL A 592 8.80 46.82 -24.43
CA VAL A 592 8.91 48.28 -24.37
C VAL A 592 7.83 48.95 -25.20
N SER A 593 7.54 48.41 -26.41
CA SER A 593 6.52 48.98 -27.30
C SER A 593 5.13 48.80 -26.75
N LEU A 594 4.84 47.63 -26.16
CA LEU A 594 3.56 47.30 -25.56
C LEU A 594 3.29 48.21 -24.34
N THR A 595 4.28 48.32 -23.42
CA THR A 595 4.19 49.21 -22.26
C THR A 595 3.95 50.67 -22.67
N LYS A 596 4.70 51.16 -23.69
CA LYS A 596 4.53 52.52 -24.21
C LYS A 596 3.15 52.77 -24.75
N SER A 597 2.55 51.79 -25.43
CA SER A 597 1.18 51.93 -26.00
C SER A 597 0.09 52.10 -24.96
N GLN A 598 0.38 51.70 -23.72
CA GLN A 598 -0.55 51.76 -22.59
C GLN A 598 -0.31 52.97 -21.66
N VAL A 599 0.69 53.78 -21.89
CA VAL A 599 0.99 54.96 -21.07
C VAL A 599 -0.21 55.92 -21.02
N GLY A 600 -0.68 56.24 -19.80
CA GLY A 600 -1.83 57.08 -19.57
C GLY A 600 -3.19 56.38 -19.66
N VAL A 601 -3.20 55.09 -20.05
CA VAL A 601 -4.44 54.28 -20.02
C VAL A 601 -4.66 53.78 -18.58
N PRO A 602 -5.90 53.84 -18.04
CA PRO A 602 -6.19 53.30 -16.71
C PRO A 602 -5.85 51.81 -16.63
N VAL A 603 -5.28 51.42 -15.49
CA VAL A 603 -4.96 50.01 -15.23
C VAL A 603 -6.24 49.18 -15.11
N SER A 604 -6.27 48.03 -15.77
CA SER A 604 -7.41 47.14 -15.87
C SER A 604 -6.95 45.69 -15.97
N GLY A 605 -7.88 44.73 -16.00
CA GLY A 605 -7.56 43.29 -16.19
C GLY A 605 -6.89 42.96 -17.52
N SER A 606 -6.89 43.86 -18.51
CA SER A 606 -6.29 43.63 -19.83
C SER A 606 -4.88 44.23 -19.98
N ASN A 607 -4.48 45.17 -19.11
CA ASN A 607 -3.21 45.90 -19.22
C ASN A 607 -2.44 46.07 -17.89
N PHE A 608 -2.83 45.34 -16.84
CA PHE A 608 -2.14 45.42 -15.53
C PHE A 608 -0.66 44.97 -15.57
N ARG A 609 -0.28 44.18 -16.59
CA ARG A 609 1.10 43.72 -16.74
C ARG A 609 2.05 44.84 -17.12
N GLU A 610 1.54 45.89 -17.77
CA GLU A 610 2.28 47.07 -18.20
C GLU A 610 2.51 48.09 -17.06
N ASP A 611 1.73 48.02 -15.96
CA ASP A 611 2.05 48.69 -14.68
C ASP A 611 3.07 47.85 -13.90
N VAL A 612 4.29 47.89 -14.36
CA VAL A 612 5.37 46.97 -13.91
C VAL A 612 5.79 47.28 -12.46
N ASN A 613 5.68 48.51 -12.01
CA ASN A 613 5.95 48.89 -10.61
C ASN A 613 4.76 48.75 -9.68
N ALA A 614 3.60 48.35 -10.24
CA ALA A 614 2.32 48.12 -9.54
C ALA A 614 1.84 49.33 -8.69
N ASN A 615 2.09 50.56 -9.16
CA ASN A 615 1.67 51.77 -8.45
C ASN A 615 0.22 52.22 -8.79
N GLY A 616 -0.45 51.56 -9.74
CA GLY A 616 -1.82 51.84 -10.20
C GLY A 616 -1.89 52.80 -11.40
N THR A 617 -0.75 53.10 -12.02
CA THR A 617 -0.70 53.96 -13.22
C THR A 617 0.38 53.48 -14.19
N ILE A 618 0.02 53.33 -15.45
CA ILE A 618 0.99 53.01 -16.51
C ILE A 618 1.61 54.30 -17.01
N SER A 619 2.90 54.51 -16.79
CA SER A 619 3.57 55.78 -16.99
C SER A 619 4.98 55.62 -17.58
N ALA A 620 5.69 56.75 -17.73
CA ALA A 620 7.09 56.72 -18.20
C ALA A 620 8.04 55.93 -17.25
N THR A 621 7.67 55.78 -15.97
CA THR A 621 8.49 55.00 -15.00
C THR A 621 8.41 53.53 -15.30
N ASP A 622 7.29 52.99 -15.74
CA ASP A 622 7.11 51.60 -16.13
C ASP A 622 7.92 51.29 -17.42
N VAL A 623 7.81 52.19 -18.39
CA VAL A 623 8.59 52.10 -19.63
C VAL A 623 10.10 52.12 -19.31
N ALA A 624 10.55 52.93 -18.38
CA ALA A 624 11.97 53.00 -17.96
C ALA A 624 12.38 51.68 -17.29
N GLN A 625 11.53 51.10 -16.45
CA GLN A 625 11.79 49.84 -15.78
C GLN A 625 11.85 48.66 -16.78
N VAL A 626 10.96 48.56 -17.75
CA VAL A 626 11.03 47.57 -18.82
C VAL A 626 12.33 47.72 -19.61
N LYS A 627 12.69 48.96 -20.02
CA LYS A 627 13.93 49.25 -20.74
C LYS A 627 15.18 48.83 -19.98
N ALA A 628 15.21 49.01 -18.66
CA ALA A 628 16.33 48.63 -17.83
C ALA A 628 16.58 47.11 -17.78
N ASN A 629 15.58 46.32 -18.11
CA ASN A 629 15.62 44.84 -18.12
C ASN A 629 15.73 44.27 -19.55
N VAL A 630 15.79 45.08 -20.60
CA VAL A 630 15.94 44.60 -21.99
C VAL A 630 17.23 43.78 -22.15
N GLY A 631 17.08 42.59 -22.77
CA GLY A 631 18.17 41.62 -22.95
C GLY A 631 18.19 40.54 -21.88
N THR A 632 17.32 40.59 -20.86
CA THR A 632 17.18 39.50 -19.89
C THR A 632 16.19 38.45 -20.40
N ALA A 633 16.42 37.19 -20.00
CA ALA A 633 15.55 36.04 -20.33
C ALA A 633 15.52 35.05 -19.16
N LEU A 634 14.44 34.31 -19.01
CA LEU A 634 14.38 33.21 -18.04
C LEU A 634 15.35 32.08 -18.45
N PRO A 635 16.03 31.45 -17.47
CA PRO A 635 16.92 30.33 -17.70
C PRO A 635 16.22 29.08 -18.18
#